data_8e2dddda16905f34e1168af5d5b4e5b8
#
_entry.id   8e2dddda16905f34e1168af5d5b4e5b8
#
_cell.length_a   1.000
_cell.length_b   1.000
_cell.length_c   1.000
_cell.angle_alpha   90.00
_cell.angle_beta   90.00
_cell.angle_gamma   90.00
#
_symmetry.space_group_name_H-M   'P 1'
#
loop_
_entity.id
_entity.type
_entity.pdbx_description
1 polymer ?
#
loop_
_entity_poly.entity_id
_entity_poly.type
_entity_poly.pdbx_seq_one_letter_code
_entity_poly.pdbx_strand_id
1 'polypeptide(L)'
;MSSLSERRPPGACCSAPTTWVCALSFAVLAAVTLAVTPPSHAAAPASSAHTRSSKAHPRATASLTTHVLNTPFKARENYFCTRIPALVTSTDGVLLAFAEGRTRMSATGCHDVGDTDIVLRRSFDGGAHWEDPQVLVGAGDALAHGNPAPVVDAATGRITLLYSSSDWNRDGAEPSRVGFARTVRAVHSSDGGATWSPSVALPQAKPSGWGWVSTGPGHGIQLVWGPHRGRLIVPGDHTAGGDRTAGAQLYYSDDGGLTWALGATTSGLNTPTAFPAELTVAETTDGDVYVNARNSEPTRCGTGEHRLETTSADGGASFTAPFTPVANLDTSPTFGSLLRLHARDLDGKPDRLLFSGPSRLGSNTLEDRRELAVRSSYDEGKTWRTAGTLVSAGRTGYSDLTLLPDGSLGVLYETAGTVPHGSLVFAAFTEKNMDEAVTELRRPRTTDTRVRPPGEPGNHALIHGGAVLGARHRGKAMEFDGTDDYLRLVCSPSLRVEDRDFTVTAWFRHSATTGTLPIVWAYGTPGTDPLRKGRHFSIRAEPGAGDVLRATVGTDIGSTEVTLPSSYNDGTWHHVVLTRDGLTLRLAVDGGPPATATMRRGTSAADGNVTPAGAFNIHVGARPDFPDQPAGVAQLFRGTLDDVRIFRGALTADEAARVKNGSLDVATDDERLRLGFSTIW
;
A
#
# COMPACT_ATOMS: atom_id res chain seq x y z
N MET A 1 -4.45 4.35 -68.69
CA MET A 1 -5.14 3.43 -69.60
C MET A 1 -6.05 2.62 -68.72
N SER A 2 -7.25 3.04 -68.65
CA SER A 2 -8.54 2.48 -69.10
C SER A 2 -8.95 1.25 -68.27
N SER A 3 -10.11 1.07 -67.72
CA SER A 3 -11.40 1.77 -67.68
C SER A 3 -12.43 0.80 -67.08
N LEU A 4 -13.31 1.30 -66.21
CA LEU A 4 -14.78 1.11 -66.21
C LEU A 4 -15.32 -0.32 -66.23
N SER A 5 -16.34 -0.75 -65.45
CA SER A 5 -17.69 -0.18 -65.28
C SER A 5 -18.49 -1.02 -64.27
N GLU A 6 -19.16 -0.40 -63.35
CA GLU A 6 -20.62 -0.26 -63.21
C GLU A 6 -21.51 -1.47 -63.49
N ARG A 7 -22.34 -1.85 -62.49
CA ARG A 7 -23.82 -1.75 -62.50
C ARG A 7 -24.52 -2.26 -61.25
N ARG A 8 -25.40 -1.44 -60.72
CA ARG A 8 -26.59 -1.72 -59.90
C ARG A 8 -27.83 -1.63 -60.82
N PRO A 9 -29.08 -1.78 -60.31
CA PRO A 9 -29.82 -2.73 -59.47
C PRO A 9 -31.04 -3.33 -60.25
N PRO A 10 -32.28 -3.64 -59.87
CA PRO A 10 -33.12 -3.26 -58.72
C PRO A 10 -34.19 -4.29 -58.21
N GLY A 11 -34.94 -3.90 -57.23
CA GLY A 11 -36.39 -4.07 -57.12
C GLY A 11 -36.87 -5.05 -56.02
N ALA A 12 -37.44 -4.62 -54.99
CA ALA A 12 -38.77 -4.15 -54.58
C ALA A 12 -39.78 -5.29 -54.35
N CYS A 13 -40.41 -5.44 -53.24
CA CYS A 13 -41.72 -5.01 -52.74
C CYS A 13 -42.34 -5.94 -51.68
N CYS A 14 -42.78 -5.29 -50.58
CA CYS A 14 -44.02 -5.41 -49.86
C CYS A 14 -44.64 -6.74 -49.42
N SER A 15 -44.90 -6.95 -48.12
CA SER A 15 -46.25 -6.74 -47.53
C SER A 15 -46.35 -7.27 -46.06
N ALA A 16 -46.89 -6.45 -45.19
CA ALA A 16 -47.52 -6.82 -43.91
C ALA A 16 -49.03 -7.12 -44.17
N PRO A 17 -49.90 -7.37 -43.18
CA PRO A 17 -49.78 -7.74 -41.75
C PRO A 17 -50.70 -8.92 -41.33
N THR A 18 -50.55 -9.44 -40.13
CA THR A 18 -51.75 -10.03 -39.43
C THR A 18 -51.61 -9.94 -37.90
N THR A 19 -52.55 -9.25 -37.36
CA THR A 19 -52.97 -9.10 -35.96
C THR A 19 -53.48 -10.42 -35.40
N TRP A 20 -53.11 -10.74 -34.13
CA TRP A 20 -53.90 -11.57 -33.24
C TRP A 20 -54.04 -10.89 -31.88
N VAL A 21 -55.31 -10.61 -31.56
CA VAL A 21 -55.84 -10.20 -30.25
C VAL A 21 -56.07 -11.45 -29.42
N CYS A 22 -55.67 -11.49 -28.18
CA CYS A 22 -56.25 -12.35 -27.16
C CYS A 22 -56.30 -11.73 -25.79
N ALA A 23 -57.41 -11.87 -25.25
CA ALA A 23 -58.20 -11.27 -24.19
C ALA A 23 -57.60 -11.26 -22.79
N LEU A 24 -57.94 -10.18 -22.05
CA LEU A 24 -57.86 -10.03 -20.60
C LEU A 24 -58.78 -11.02 -19.86
N SER A 25 -58.30 -11.57 -18.77
CA SER A 25 -59.16 -12.10 -17.70
C SER A 25 -58.81 -11.42 -16.39
N PHE A 26 -59.74 -10.64 -15.90
CA PHE A 26 -59.74 -10.02 -14.57
C PHE A 26 -60.10 -11.08 -13.52
N ALA A 27 -59.30 -11.21 -12.45
CA ALA A 27 -59.73 -11.84 -11.20
C ALA A 27 -59.71 -10.78 -10.09
N VAL A 28 -60.89 -10.49 -9.57
CA VAL A 28 -61.15 -9.62 -8.40
C VAL A 28 -60.82 -10.43 -7.15
N LEU A 29 -59.97 -9.92 -6.28
CA LEU A 29 -59.83 -10.42 -4.91
C LEU A 29 -60.15 -9.31 -3.92
N ALA A 30 -61.12 -9.59 -3.06
CA ALA A 30 -61.68 -8.71 -2.07
C ALA A 30 -60.68 -8.46 -0.90
N ALA A 31 -60.54 -7.22 -0.50
CA ALA A 31 -59.80 -6.82 0.69
C ALA A 31 -60.67 -7.00 1.95
N VAL A 32 -60.15 -7.72 2.94
CA VAL A 32 -60.68 -7.75 4.30
C VAL A 32 -59.80 -6.85 5.17
N THR A 33 -60.34 -5.73 5.60
CA THR A 33 -59.71 -4.84 6.57
C THR A 33 -60.00 -5.32 8.00
N LEU A 34 -58.99 -5.69 8.74
CA LEU A 34 -59.05 -5.89 10.20
C LEU A 34 -58.44 -4.64 10.88
N ALA A 35 -59.29 -3.94 11.61
CA ALA A 35 -58.89 -2.83 12.45
C ALA A 35 -58.27 -3.35 13.77
N VAL A 36 -57.04 -2.91 14.05
CA VAL A 36 -56.39 -3.15 15.35
C VAL A 36 -56.29 -1.82 16.08
N THR A 37 -56.92 -1.74 17.24
CA THR A 37 -56.85 -0.63 18.20
C THR A 37 -55.56 -0.69 19.02
N PRO A 38 -54.94 0.46 19.35
CA PRO A 38 -53.72 0.47 20.17
C PRO A 38 -54.05 0.38 21.67
N PRO A 39 -53.18 -0.28 22.48
CA PRO A 39 -53.33 -0.28 23.93
C PRO A 39 -52.73 0.98 24.57
N SER A 40 -53.42 1.44 25.62
CA SER A 40 -53.11 2.58 26.45
C SER A 40 -51.83 2.46 27.27
N HIS A 41 -51.14 3.60 27.42
CA HIS A 41 -49.95 3.75 28.26
C HIS A 41 -50.27 3.56 29.75
N ALA A 42 -49.52 2.69 30.40
CA ALA A 42 -49.39 2.65 31.85
C ALA A 42 -48.00 3.16 32.23
N ALA A 43 -47.94 4.11 33.17
CA ALA A 43 -46.70 4.72 33.68
C ALA A 43 -45.92 3.72 34.53
N ALA A 44 -44.61 3.65 34.30
CA ALA A 44 -43.68 2.85 35.11
C ALA A 44 -43.06 3.70 36.24
N PRO A 45 -42.78 3.11 37.40
CA PRO A 45 -42.19 3.81 38.54
C PRO A 45 -40.68 4.02 38.38
N ALA A 46 -40.16 5.10 38.94
CA ALA A 46 -38.77 5.48 38.98
C ALA A 46 -37.90 4.41 39.64
N SER A 47 -36.86 3.93 38.93
CA SER A 47 -35.86 3.02 39.43
C SER A 47 -34.58 3.77 39.79
N SER A 48 -34.13 3.55 41.00
CA SER A 48 -32.90 4.03 41.63
C SER A 48 -31.66 3.68 40.82
N ALA A 49 -30.78 4.65 40.65
CA ALA A 49 -29.45 4.49 40.02
C ALA A 49 -28.54 3.61 40.85
N HIS A 50 -28.30 2.37 40.37
CA HIS A 50 -27.18 1.55 40.81
C HIS A 50 -26.04 1.72 39.83
N THR A 51 -25.02 2.45 40.23
CA THR A 51 -23.73 2.48 39.56
C THR A 51 -23.11 1.08 39.53
N ARG A 52 -23.28 0.36 38.40
CA ARG A 52 -22.49 -0.83 38.13
C ARG A 52 -21.14 -0.39 37.55
N SER A 53 -20.11 -0.52 38.36
CA SER A 53 -18.72 -0.57 37.88
C SER A 53 -18.58 -1.74 36.91
N SER A 54 -18.57 -1.47 35.62
CA SER A 54 -18.22 -2.47 34.61
C SER A 54 -16.70 -2.63 34.61
N LYS A 55 -16.21 -3.65 35.32
CA LYS A 55 -14.89 -4.21 35.03
C LYS A 55 -14.95 -4.74 33.59
N ALA A 56 -14.34 -4.03 32.67
CA ALA A 56 -14.14 -4.52 31.31
C ALA A 56 -13.27 -5.79 31.39
N HIS A 57 -13.89 -6.94 31.18
CA HIS A 57 -13.15 -8.18 30.93
C HIS A 57 -12.47 -7.99 29.57
N PRO A 58 -11.19 -8.35 29.43
CA PRO A 58 -10.56 -8.37 28.12
C PRO A 58 -11.33 -9.38 27.25
N ARG A 59 -12.02 -8.89 26.24
CA ARG A 59 -12.69 -9.72 25.25
C ARG A 59 -11.59 -10.52 24.56
N ALA A 60 -11.57 -11.83 24.75
CA ALA A 60 -10.70 -12.71 23.98
C ALA A 60 -10.92 -12.39 22.49
N THR A 61 -9.88 -12.02 21.78
CA THR A 61 -9.94 -11.81 20.32
C THR A 61 -10.29 -13.16 19.70
N ALA A 62 -11.48 -13.26 19.12
CA ALA A 62 -11.87 -14.45 18.38
C ALA A 62 -10.84 -14.66 17.26
N SER A 63 -10.26 -15.84 17.19
CA SER A 63 -9.35 -16.21 16.11
C SER A 63 -10.17 -16.74 14.95
N LEU A 64 -9.78 -16.38 13.72
CA LEU A 64 -10.39 -16.95 12.53
C LEU A 64 -10.22 -18.47 12.54
N THR A 65 -11.32 -19.19 12.40
CA THR A 65 -11.29 -20.65 12.23
C THR A 65 -11.25 -20.94 10.74
N THR A 66 -10.10 -21.41 10.26
CA THR A 66 -9.95 -21.91 8.89
C THR A 66 -10.36 -23.37 8.84
N HIS A 67 -11.13 -23.78 7.83
CA HIS A 67 -11.45 -25.20 7.62
C HIS A 67 -10.41 -25.91 6.73
N VAL A 68 -9.66 -25.13 5.95
CA VAL A 68 -8.50 -25.59 5.19
C VAL A 68 -7.35 -24.61 5.40
N LEU A 69 -6.18 -25.13 5.69
CA LEU A 69 -4.94 -24.37 5.73
C LEU A 69 -3.80 -25.25 5.25
N ASN A 70 -3.20 -24.93 4.12
CA ASN A 70 -2.04 -25.63 3.61
C ASN A 70 -1.11 -24.68 2.81
N THR A 71 0.02 -25.24 2.36
CA THR A 71 1.04 -24.47 1.63
C THR A 71 1.25 -25.12 0.26
N PRO A 72 0.42 -24.76 -0.75
CA PRO A 72 0.53 -25.34 -2.09
C PRO A 72 1.88 -25.06 -2.75
N PHE A 73 2.52 -23.93 -2.44
CA PHE A 73 3.84 -23.63 -2.98
C PHE A 73 4.82 -23.35 -1.86
N LYS A 74 5.78 -24.22 -1.69
CA LYS A 74 6.84 -24.11 -0.67
C LYS A 74 8.12 -23.57 -1.29
N ALA A 75 8.78 -22.65 -0.58
CA ALA A 75 10.11 -22.23 -0.96
C ALA A 75 11.08 -23.41 -1.01
N ARG A 76 11.96 -23.41 -1.99
CA ARG A 76 12.99 -24.45 -2.22
C ARG A 76 12.44 -25.85 -2.52
N GLU A 77 11.18 -25.98 -2.90
CA GLU A 77 10.63 -27.25 -3.40
C GLU A 77 11.09 -27.48 -4.84
N ASN A 78 10.65 -26.65 -5.80
CA ASN A 78 11.05 -26.71 -7.20
C ASN A 78 11.76 -25.43 -7.66
N TYR A 79 11.54 -24.33 -6.94
CA TYR A 79 12.10 -23.02 -7.19
C TYR A 79 12.75 -22.51 -5.93
N PHE A 80 13.67 -21.55 -6.08
CA PHE A 80 14.23 -20.89 -4.89
C PHE A 80 13.10 -20.28 -4.02
N CYS A 81 12.14 -19.66 -4.67
CA CYS A 81 10.94 -19.12 -4.04
C CYS A 81 9.77 -19.08 -5.03
N THR A 82 8.55 -18.99 -4.49
CA THR A 82 7.33 -18.77 -5.25
C THR A 82 6.63 -17.53 -4.73
N ARG A 83 6.24 -16.64 -5.64
CA ARG A 83 5.63 -15.35 -5.31
C ARG A 83 4.45 -15.04 -6.24
N ILE A 84 3.82 -13.88 -6.00
CA ILE A 84 2.80 -13.28 -6.87
C ILE A 84 1.62 -14.23 -7.08
N PRO A 85 0.81 -14.43 -6.03
CA PRO A 85 -0.33 -15.32 -6.08
C PRO A 85 -1.43 -14.78 -6.98
N ALA A 86 -2.05 -15.68 -7.75
CA ALA A 86 -3.35 -15.45 -8.36
C ALA A 86 -4.22 -16.69 -8.18
N LEU A 87 -5.52 -16.51 -7.95
CA LEU A 87 -6.43 -17.58 -7.55
C LEU A 87 -7.78 -17.42 -8.22
N VAL A 88 -8.25 -18.45 -8.91
CA VAL A 88 -9.60 -18.50 -9.48
C VAL A 88 -10.24 -19.86 -9.26
N THR A 89 -11.57 -19.87 -9.22
CA THR A 89 -12.39 -21.08 -9.27
C THR A 89 -13.00 -21.19 -10.66
N SER A 90 -12.80 -22.32 -11.34
CA SER A 90 -13.40 -22.59 -12.63
C SER A 90 -14.91 -22.87 -12.51
N THR A 91 -15.62 -22.85 -13.62
CA THR A 91 -17.08 -23.10 -13.65
C THR A 91 -17.47 -24.52 -13.24
N ASP A 92 -16.56 -25.47 -13.33
CA ASP A 92 -16.71 -26.86 -12.88
C ASP A 92 -16.18 -27.09 -11.45
N GLY A 93 -15.81 -26.02 -10.75
CA GLY A 93 -15.45 -26.03 -9.34
C GLY A 93 -13.99 -26.37 -9.05
N VAL A 94 -13.14 -26.47 -10.05
CA VAL A 94 -11.69 -26.65 -9.85
C VAL A 94 -11.08 -25.34 -9.37
N LEU A 95 -10.32 -25.41 -8.29
CA LEU A 95 -9.56 -24.28 -7.76
C LEU A 95 -8.18 -24.26 -8.42
N LEU A 96 -7.81 -23.14 -9.03
CA LEU A 96 -6.55 -22.95 -9.74
C LEU A 96 -5.72 -21.89 -9.02
N ALA A 97 -4.55 -22.27 -8.52
CA ALA A 97 -3.56 -21.42 -7.90
C ALA A 97 -2.37 -21.20 -8.82
N PHE A 98 -2.13 -19.95 -9.21
CA PHE A 98 -1.01 -19.55 -10.05
C PHE A 98 0.04 -18.84 -9.19
N ALA A 99 1.30 -18.94 -9.60
CA ALA A 99 2.41 -18.28 -8.98
C ALA A 99 3.57 -18.03 -9.96
N GLU A 100 4.47 -17.13 -9.59
CA GLU A 100 5.79 -17.04 -10.19
C GLU A 100 6.76 -17.99 -9.49
N GLY A 101 7.33 -18.94 -10.22
CA GLY A 101 8.44 -19.78 -9.78
C GLY A 101 9.77 -19.10 -10.11
N ARG A 102 10.48 -18.60 -9.11
CA ARG A 102 11.71 -17.81 -9.26
C ARG A 102 12.95 -18.63 -8.92
N THR A 103 13.94 -18.61 -9.80
CA THR A 103 15.16 -19.42 -9.65
C THR A 103 16.28 -18.69 -8.91
N ARG A 104 16.23 -17.35 -8.83
CA ARG A 104 17.32 -16.53 -8.27
C ARG A 104 17.02 -16.01 -6.86
N MET A 105 18.09 -15.97 -6.07
CA MET A 105 18.13 -15.38 -4.73
C MET A 105 18.77 -14.01 -4.77
N SER A 106 18.23 -13.07 -3.98
CA SER A 106 18.93 -11.84 -3.61
C SER A 106 19.47 -11.92 -2.17
N ALA A 107 20.28 -10.97 -1.77
CA ALA A 107 20.74 -10.85 -0.38
C ALA A 107 19.59 -10.72 0.63
N THR A 108 18.45 -10.18 0.19
CA THR A 108 17.26 -9.96 1.02
C THR A 108 16.16 -11.01 0.82
N GLY A 109 16.41 -12.07 0.04
CA GLY A 109 15.45 -13.17 -0.20
C GLY A 109 15.21 -13.45 -1.68
N CYS A 110 13.94 -13.49 -2.09
CA CYS A 110 13.49 -13.77 -3.43
C CYS A 110 13.73 -12.58 -4.37
N HIS A 111 14.46 -12.78 -5.45
CA HIS A 111 14.77 -11.69 -6.39
C HIS A 111 13.59 -11.41 -7.33
N ASP A 112 13.31 -10.13 -7.62
CA ASP A 112 12.22 -9.73 -8.52
C ASP A 112 12.57 -9.87 -10.01
N VAL A 113 13.81 -10.25 -10.30
CA VAL A 113 14.37 -10.32 -11.66
C VAL A 113 15.21 -11.59 -11.83
N GLY A 114 15.11 -12.22 -13.00
CA GLY A 114 15.78 -13.48 -13.35
C GLY A 114 14.82 -14.44 -14.02
N ASP A 115 15.28 -15.64 -14.29
CA ASP A 115 14.47 -16.70 -14.87
C ASP A 115 13.28 -16.97 -13.96
N THR A 116 12.09 -16.75 -14.49
CA THR A 116 10.85 -16.85 -13.77
C THR A 116 9.82 -17.55 -14.62
N ASP A 117 9.32 -18.67 -14.13
CA ASP A 117 8.24 -19.41 -14.73
C ASP A 117 6.88 -19.00 -14.15
N ILE A 118 5.81 -19.22 -14.90
CA ILE A 118 4.45 -19.26 -14.34
C ILE A 118 4.09 -20.69 -14.05
N VAL A 119 3.77 -20.95 -12.80
CA VAL A 119 3.42 -22.27 -12.29
C VAL A 119 1.98 -22.32 -11.84
N LEU A 120 1.34 -23.46 -12.01
CA LEU A 120 -0.04 -23.77 -11.66
C LEU A 120 -0.10 -24.97 -10.74
N ARG A 121 -0.96 -24.94 -9.73
CA ARG A 121 -1.48 -26.13 -9.03
C ARG A 121 -3.01 -26.09 -9.05
N ARG A 122 -3.64 -27.25 -9.18
CA ARG A 122 -5.09 -27.40 -9.15
C ARG A 122 -5.52 -28.16 -7.92
N SER A 123 -6.72 -27.85 -7.43
CA SER A 123 -7.38 -28.58 -6.36
C SER A 123 -8.83 -28.86 -6.73
N PHE A 124 -9.30 -30.08 -6.44
CA PHE A 124 -10.66 -30.55 -6.73
C PHE A 124 -11.51 -30.68 -5.46
N ASP A 125 -10.96 -30.33 -4.31
CA ASP A 125 -11.56 -30.52 -2.99
C ASP A 125 -11.51 -29.24 -2.13
N GLY A 126 -11.66 -28.10 -2.78
CA GLY A 126 -11.71 -26.81 -2.09
C GLY A 126 -10.37 -26.40 -1.45
N GLY A 127 -9.26 -26.88 -1.99
CA GLY A 127 -7.92 -26.54 -1.53
C GLY A 127 -7.35 -27.47 -0.45
N ALA A 128 -8.05 -28.55 -0.11
CA ALA A 128 -7.54 -29.53 0.87
C ALA A 128 -6.31 -30.29 0.35
N HIS A 129 -6.36 -30.68 -0.93
CA HIS A 129 -5.24 -31.30 -1.62
C HIS A 129 -4.98 -30.57 -2.94
N TRP A 130 -3.71 -30.52 -3.33
CA TRP A 130 -3.24 -29.88 -4.55
C TRP A 130 -2.44 -30.85 -5.38
N GLU A 131 -2.71 -30.85 -6.70
CA GLU A 131 -1.90 -31.61 -7.66
C GLU A 131 -0.44 -31.15 -7.65
N ASP A 132 0.44 -31.93 -8.26
CA ASP A 132 1.83 -31.53 -8.49
C ASP A 132 1.91 -30.23 -9.32
N PRO A 133 2.94 -29.40 -9.10
CA PRO A 133 3.06 -28.14 -9.81
C PRO A 133 3.29 -28.39 -11.31
N GLN A 134 2.49 -27.73 -12.13
CA GLN A 134 2.63 -27.68 -13.57
C GLN A 134 3.36 -26.39 -13.95
N VAL A 135 4.44 -26.49 -14.73
CA VAL A 135 5.03 -25.32 -15.40
C VAL A 135 4.14 -24.96 -16.57
N LEU A 136 3.37 -23.88 -16.42
CA LEU A 136 2.43 -23.43 -17.43
C LEU A 136 3.12 -22.66 -18.55
N VAL A 137 4.02 -21.78 -18.18
CA VAL A 137 4.87 -21.03 -19.09
C VAL A 137 6.28 -21.06 -18.54
N GLY A 138 7.15 -21.79 -19.20
CA GLY A 138 8.55 -21.92 -18.79
C GLY A 138 9.43 -20.85 -19.42
N ALA A 139 10.36 -20.35 -18.63
CA ALA A 139 11.28 -19.29 -19.03
C ALA A 139 12.26 -19.74 -20.14
N GLY A 140 12.52 -21.02 -20.32
CA GLY A 140 13.49 -21.58 -21.26
C GLY A 140 14.51 -20.53 -21.73
N ASP A 141 15.73 -20.64 -21.45
CA ASP A 141 16.82 -19.76 -21.90
C ASP A 141 16.53 -18.23 -21.91
N ALA A 142 16.51 -17.60 -20.73
CA ALA A 142 16.60 -16.14 -20.53
C ALA A 142 15.33 -15.29 -20.65
N LEU A 143 14.16 -15.84 -20.42
CA LEU A 143 12.91 -15.09 -20.34
C LEU A 143 12.42 -15.02 -18.88
N ALA A 144 11.80 -13.91 -18.51
CA ALA A 144 11.06 -13.79 -17.26
C ALA A 144 9.56 -13.65 -17.59
N HIS A 145 8.76 -14.57 -17.06
CA HIS A 145 7.32 -14.55 -17.14
C HIS A 145 6.74 -14.20 -15.77
N GLY A 146 5.87 -13.20 -15.70
CA GLY A 146 5.39 -12.74 -14.40
C GLY A 146 4.02 -12.11 -14.42
N ASN A 147 3.55 -11.76 -13.21
CA ASN A 147 2.28 -11.11 -12.97
C ASN A 147 1.09 -11.91 -13.54
N PRO A 148 0.87 -13.16 -13.10
CA PRO A 148 -0.26 -13.96 -13.57
C PRO A 148 -1.58 -13.26 -13.22
N ALA A 149 -2.46 -13.14 -14.24
CA ALA A 149 -3.78 -12.53 -14.11
C ALA A 149 -4.83 -13.41 -14.81
N PRO A 150 -5.29 -14.48 -14.16
CA PRO A 150 -6.32 -15.36 -14.68
C PRO A 150 -7.69 -14.70 -14.61
N VAL A 151 -8.55 -15.02 -15.59
CA VAL A 151 -9.97 -14.69 -15.60
C VAL A 151 -10.78 -15.84 -16.16
N VAL A 152 -11.98 -16.06 -15.65
CA VAL A 152 -12.88 -17.12 -16.06
C VAL A 152 -14.06 -16.53 -16.81
N ASP A 153 -14.35 -17.03 -18.00
CA ASP A 153 -15.59 -16.76 -18.72
C ASP A 153 -16.67 -17.76 -18.28
N ALA A 154 -17.65 -17.28 -17.53
CA ALA A 154 -18.72 -18.11 -16.98
C ALA A 154 -19.61 -18.76 -18.07
N ALA A 155 -19.67 -18.14 -19.27
CA ALA A 155 -20.52 -18.65 -20.34
C ALA A 155 -19.92 -19.90 -21.02
N THR A 156 -18.61 -19.95 -21.16
CA THR A 156 -17.91 -21.03 -21.88
C THR A 156 -17.08 -21.94 -20.97
N GLY A 157 -16.84 -21.52 -19.71
CA GLY A 157 -15.91 -22.20 -18.81
C GLY A 157 -14.44 -21.95 -19.17
N ARG A 158 -14.15 -21.13 -20.18
CA ARG A 158 -12.77 -20.83 -20.57
C ARG A 158 -12.07 -20.05 -19.49
N ILE A 159 -10.87 -20.46 -19.17
CA ILE A 159 -9.94 -19.74 -18.31
C ILE A 159 -8.89 -19.11 -19.21
N THR A 160 -8.76 -17.80 -19.18
CA THR A 160 -7.67 -17.08 -19.85
C THR A 160 -6.70 -16.55 -18.81
N LEU A 161 -5.42 -16.84 -18.99
CA LEU A 161 -4.35 -16.25 -18.20
C LEU A 161 -3.62 -15.20 -19.03
N LEU A 162 -3.73 -13.93 -18.64
CA LEU A 162 -2.84 -12.90 -19.12
C LEU A 162 -1.61 -12.85 -18.21
N TYR A 163 -0.46 -12.57 -18.80
CA TYR A 163 0.78 -12.40 -18.07
C TYR A 163 1.75 -11.53 -18.86
N SER A 164 2.76 -10.98 -18.17
CA SER A 164 3.83 -10.23 -18.80
C SER A 164 5.07 -11.11 -19.05
N SER A 165 5.74 -10.86 -20.17
CA SER A 165 6.97 -11.55 -20.55
C SER A 165 8.03 -10.52 -20.92
N SER A 166 9.25 -10.71 -20.45
CA SER A 166 10.39 -9.88 -20.82
C SER A 166 11.58 -10.75 -21.22
N ASP A 167 12.30 -10.29 -22.25
CA ASP A 167 13.61 -10.83 -22.55
C ASP A 167 14.57 -10.35 -21.46
N TRP A 168 14.92 -11.24 -20.54
CA TRP A 168 15.90 -10.97 -19.54
C TRP A 168 17.29 -10.98 -20.18
N ASN A 169 18.11 -9.99 -19.85
CA ASN A 169 19.41 -9.80 -20.49
C ASN A 169 20.29 -11.05 -20.39
N ARG A 170 20.67 -11.61 -21.54
CA ARG A 170 21.58 -12.75 -21.66
C ARG A 170 22.96 -12.49 -21.05
N ASP A 171 23.33 -11.24 -20.81
CA ASP A 171 24.69 -10.84 -20.40
C ASP A 171 24.83 -10.66 -18.89
N GLY A 172 23.81 -10.99 -18.09
CA GLY A 172 23.90 -11.00 -16.62
C GLY A 172 24.01 -9.63 -15.95
N ALA A 173 23.90 -8.54 -16.70
CA ALA A 173 23.84 -7.20 -16.14
C ALA A 173 22.48 -6.97 -15.47
N GLU A 174 22.47 -6.39 -14.27
CA GLU A 174 21.25 -5.92 -13.60
C GLU A 174 20.58 -4.88 -14.51
N PRO A 175 19.42 -5.17 -15.06
CA PRO A 175 18.79 -4.21 -15.93
C PRO A 175 18.22 -3.08 -15.10
N SER A 176 18.53 -1.86 -15.50
CA SER A 176 17.75 -0.72 -15.01
C SER A 176 16.28 -0.91 -15.44
N ARG A 177 15.32 -0.69 -14.56
CA ARG A 177 13.87 -0.76 -14.89
C ARG A 177 13.47 0.09 -16.11
N VAL A 178 14.35 0.91 -16.59
CA VAL A 178 14.21 1.83 -17.74
C VAL A 178 14.41 1.13 -19.10
N GLY A 179 15.03 -0.04 -19.16
CA GLY A 179 15.41 -0.68 -20.43
C GLY A 179 14.59 -1.91 -20.84
N PHE A 180 13.63 -2.38 -19.99
CA PHE A 180 12.88 -3.59 -20.31
C PHE A 180 11.68 -3.35 -21.19
N ALA A 181 11.73 -3.92 -22.37
CA ALA A 181 10.53 -4.14 -23.14
C ALA A 181 9.81 -5.39 -22.60
N ARG A 182 8.72 -5.20 -21.85
CA ARG A 182 7.79 -6.28 -21.55
C ARG A 182 6.70 -6.37 -22.62
N THR A 183 6.21 -7.57 -22.83
CA THR A 183 5.09 -7.88 -23.73
C THR A 183 3.98 -8.53 -22.93
N VAL A 184 2.75 -8.15 -23.16
CA VAL A 184 1.57 -8.85 -22.64
C VAL A 184 1.32 -10.09 -23.49
N ARG A 185 1.09 -11.21 -22.85
CA ARG A 185 0.82 -12.51 -23.50
C ARG A 185 -0.40 -13.16 -22.89
N ALA A 186 -0.99 -14.11 -23.61
CA ALA A 186 -2.13 -14.89 -23.16
C ALA A 186 -1.95 -16.38 -23.46
N VAL A 187 -2.46 -17.20 -22.56
CA VAL A 187 -2.78 -18.63 -22.77
C VAL A 187 -4.19 -18.88 -22.27
N HIS A 188 -4.87 -19.90 -22.78
CA HIS A 188 -6.21 -20.27 -22.33
C HIS A 188 -6.38 -21.76 -22.17
N SER A 189 -7.28 -22.15 -21.27
CA SER A 189 -7.74 -23.51 -21.04
C SER A 189 -9.25 -23.59 -21.19
N SER A 190 -9.77 -24.71 -21.66
CA SER A 190 -11.20 -25.01 -21.74
C SER A 190 -11.56 -26.31 -21.03
N ASP A 191 -10.67 -26.85 -20.18
CA ASP A 191 -10.78 -28.11 -19.48
C ASP A 191 -10.38 -28.00 -18.00
N GLY A 192 -10.79 -26.93 -17.34
CA GLY A 192 -10.49 -26.69 -15.92
C GLY A 192 -8.99 -26.56 -15.63
N GLY A 193 -8.22 -26.07 -16.58
CA GLY A 193 -6.77 -25.87 -16.43
C GLY A 193 -5.92 -27.13 -16.60
N ALA A 194 -6.49 -28.24 -17.15
CA ALA A 194 -5.72 -29.45 -17.39
C ALA A 194 -4.73 -29.27 -18.53
N THR A 195 -5.17 -28.65 -19.62
CA THR A 195 -4.33 -28.33 -20.78
C THR A 195 -4.48 -26.86 -21.16
N TRP A 196 -3.45 -26.32 -21.79
CA TRP A 196 -3.37 -24.91 -22.14
C TRP A 196 -2.94 -24.72 -23.60
N SER A 197 -3.47 -23.67 -24.21
CA SER A 197 -3.07 -23.28 -25.55
C SER A 197 -1.61 -22.83 -25.63
N PRO A 198 -1.01 -22.81 -26.82
CA PRO A 198 0.24 -22.10 -27.02
C PRO A 198 0.12 -20.62 -26.61
N SER A 199 1.22 -20.06 -26.08
CA SER A 199 1.30 -18.66 -25.69
C SER A 199 1.25 -17.71 -26.88
N VAL A 200 0.36 -16.72 -26.84
CA VAL A 200 0.17 -15.72 -27.88
C VAL A 200 0.54 -14.33 -27.35
N ALA A 201 1.37 -13.60 -28.07
CA ALA A 201 1.66 -12.20 -27.76
C ALA A 201 0.47 -11.30 -28.15
N LEU A 202 0.21 -10.28 -27.33
CA LEU A 202 -0.84 -9.29 -27.54
C LEU A 202 -0.21 -7.90 -27.79
N PRO A 203 0.34 -7.65 -29.00
CA PRO A 203 1.06 -6.42 -29.28
C PRO A 203 0.17 -5.17 -29.15
N GLN A 204 -1.13 -5.31 -29.42
CA GLN A 204 -2.12 -4.24 -29.25
C GLN A 204 -2.38 -3.84 -27.80
N ALA A 205 -1.97 -4.70 -26.86
CA ALA A 205 -2.13 -4.44 -25.43
C ALA A 205 -1.08 -3.47 -24.85
N LYS A 206 -0.10 -3.05 -25.68
CA LYS A 206 1.00 -2.17 -25.25
C LYS A 206 1.30 -1.11 -26.30
N PRO A 207 1.01 0.16 -26.05
CA PRO A 207 1.46 1.28 -26.88
C PRO A 207 2.99 1.36 -26.99
N SER A 208 3.49 1.83 -28.12
CA SER A 208 4.93 1.88 -28.43
C SER A 208 5.77 2.76 -27.48
N GLY A 209 5.12 3.70 -26.78
CA GLY A 209 5.79 4.58 -25.81
C GLY A 209 5.95 3.98 -24.40
N TRP A 210 5.42 2.78 -24.17
CA TRP A 210 5.53 2.14 -22.85
C TRP A 210 6.80 1.27 -22.76
N GLY A 211 7.56 1.42 -21.69
CA GLY A 211 8.69 0.54 -21.36
C GLY A 211 8.20 -0.71 -20.63
N TRP A 212 7.95 -0.57 -19.35
CA TRP A 212 7.38 -1.60 -18.51
C TRP A 212 5.88 -1.75 -18.76
N VAL A 213 5.37 -2.98 -18.73
CA VAL A 213 3.95 -3.31 -18.68
C VAL A 213 3.78 -4.55 -17.82
N SER A 214 2.79 -4.56 -16.93
CA SER A 214 2.38 -5.75 -16.20
C SER A 214 0.87 -5.96 -16.27
N THR A 215 0.46 -7.21 -16.03
CA THR A 215 -0.93 -7.62 -15.88
C THR A 215 -1.21 -7.83 -14.39
N GLY A 216 -2.40 -7.52 -13.89
CA GLY A 216 -2.78 -7.74 -12.50
C GLY A 216 -1.81 -7.12 -11.48
N PRO A 217 -1.13 -7.97 -10.65
CA PRO A 217 -1.36 -9.42 -10.51
C PRO A 217 -2.71 -9.76 -9.88
N GLY A 218 -3.00 -11.05 -9.66
CA GLY A 218 -4.28 -11.51 -9.15
C GLY A 218 -5.34 -11.64 -10.25
N HIS A 219 -6.58 -11.98 -9.87
CA HIS A 219 -7.60 -12.34 -10.83
C HIS A 219 -8.25 -11.15 -11.55
N GLY A 220 -8.73 -11.41 -12.77
CA GLY A 220 -9.67 -10.56 -13.51
C GLY A 220 -11.12 -10.92 -13.20
N ILE A 221 -12.05 -10.10 -13.68
CA ILE A 221 -13.50 -10.27 -13.47
C ILE A 221 -14.26 -10.42 -14.79
N GLN A 222 -15.46 -11.01 -14.71
CA GLN A 222 -16.46 -10.93 -15.77
C GLN A 222 -17.60 -10.03 -15.31
N LEU A 223 -17.99 -9.07 -16.15
CA LEU A 223 -19.08 -8.14 -15.85
C LEU A 223 -20.42 -8.85 -15.90
N VAL A 224 -21.28 -8.61 -14.91
CA VAL A 224 -22.60 -9.22 -14.77
C VAL A 224 -23.73 -8.20 -14.90
N TRP A 225 -23.42 -6.91 -14.81
CA TRP A 225 -24.39 -5.83 -14.93
C TRP A 225 -24.15 -4.95 -16.17
N GLY A 226 -25.12 -4.10 -16.45
CA GLY A 226 -25.01 -3.05 -17.47
C GLY A 226 -24.90 -3.54 -18.92
N PRO A 227 -24.55 -2.60 -19.83
CA PRO A 227 -24.53 -2.88 -21.28
C PRO A 227 -23.34 -3.75 -21.71
N HIS A 228 -22.35 -3.90 -20.85
CA HIS A 228 -21.14 -4.70 -21.13
C HIS A 228 -21.15 -6.06 -20.43
N ARG A 229 -22.33 -6.55 -20.03
CA ARG A 229 -22.48 -7.86 -19.43
C ARG A 229 -21.81 -8.95 -20.25
N GLY A 230 -21.00 -9.78 -19.60
CA GLY A 230 -20.22 -10.86 -20.24
C GLY A 230 -18.80 -10.45 -20.61
N ARG A 231 -18.47 -9.15 -20.63
CA ARG A 231 -17.12 -8.66 -20.86
C ARG A 231 -16.17 -9.13 -19.76
N LEU A 232 -14.99 -9.60 -20.15
CA LEU A 232 -13.90 -9.89 -19.22
C LEU A 232 -13.03 -8.66 -19.05
N ILE A 233 -12.63 -8.38 -17.80
CA ILE A 233 -11.72 -7.28 -17.44
C ILE A 233 -10.50 -7.84 -16.71
N VAL A 234 -9.30 -7.48 -17.15
CA VAL A 234 -8.04 -7.74 -16.47
C VAL A 234 -7.31 -6.41 -16.26
N PRO A 235 -7.00 -6.04 -15.01
CA PRO A 235 -6.25 -4.82 -14.73
C PRO A 235 -4.76 -4.99 -15.01
N GLY A 236 -4.02 -3.87 -15.02
CA GLY A 236 -2.56 -3.88 -15.17
C GLY A 236 -1.95 -2.50 -14.93
N ASP A 237 -0.63 -2.45 -14.94
CA ASP A 237 0.13 -1.21 -14.80
C ASP A 237 1.24 -1.08 -15.86
N HIS A 238 1.70 0.16 -16.07
CA HIS A 238 2.76 0.45 -17.03
C HIS A 238 3.67 1.59 -16.55
N THR A 239 4.80 1.72 -17.22
CA THR A 239 5.61 2.94 -17.16
C THR A 239 5.73 3.53 -18.55
N ALA A 240 5.42 4.82 -18.69
CA ALA A 240 5.53 5.57 -19.93
C ALA A 240 6.72 6.55 -19.88
N GLY A 241 7.43 6.67 -21.01
CA GLY A 241 8.55 7.63 -21.18
C GLY A 241 9.79 7.33 -20.36
N GLY A 242 10.80 8.20 -20.49
CA GLY A 242 12.06 8.11 -19.73
C GLY A 242 11.95 8.48 -18.25
N ASP A 243 10.83 9.03 -17.82
CA ASP A 243 10.66 9.64 -16.49
C ASP A 243 10.02 8.71 -15.45
N ARG A 244 9.90 7.40 -15.72
CA ARG A 244 9.29 6.41 -14.81
C ARG A 244 7.89 6.81 -14.33
N THR A 245 7.10 7.40 -15.19
CA THR A 245 5.71 7.72 -14.87
C THR A 245 4.92 6.42 -14.81
N ALA A 246 4.66 5.93 -13.60
CA ALA A 246 3.79 4.79 -13.40
C ALA A 246 2.36 5.14 -13.81
N GLY A 247 1.66 4.21 -14.43
CA GLY A 247 0.28 4.38 -14.86
C GLY A 247 -0.49 3.08 -14.74
N ALA A 248 -1.81 3.22 -14.71
CA ALA A 248 -2.76 2.13 -14.65
C ALA A 248 -3.40 1.90 -16.02
N GLN A 249 -3.79 0.65 -16.31
CA GLN A 249 -4.61 0.31 -17.46
C GLN A 249 -5.58 -0.82 -17.14
N LEU A 250 -6.61 -0.94 -17.97
CA LEU A 250 -7.50 -2.09 -18.01
C LEU A 250 -7.41 -2.75 -19.40
N TYR A 251 -7.44 -4.06 -19.43
CA TYR A 251 -7.63 -4.86 -20.62
C TYR A 251 -9.03 -5.44 -20.59
N TYR A 252 -9.70 -5.53 -21.76
CA TYR A 252 -11.00 -6.16 -21.83
C TYR A 252 -11.12 -7.10 -23.03
N SER A 253 -12.06 -8.05 -22.91
CA SER A 253 -12.44 -8.98 -23.98
C SER A 253 -13.96 -9.11 -24.04
N ASP A 254 -14.51 -9.02 -25.25
CA ASP A 254 -15.94 -9.19 -25.53
C ASP A 254 -16.30 -10.54 -26.16
N ASP A 255 -15.31 -11.42 -26.32
CA ASP A 255 -15.45 -12.72 -27.01
C ASP A 255 -15.00 -13.90 -26.14
N GLY A 256 -15.17 -13.77 -24.81
CA GLY A 256 -14.84 -14.81 -23.85
C GLY A 256 -13.32 -15.08 -23.77
N GLY A 257 -12.50 -14.05 -23.95
CA GLY A 257 -11.04 -14.13 -23.77
C GLY A 257 -10.24 -14.55 -25.00
N LEU A 258 -10.86 -14.62 -26.18
CA LEU A 258 -10.15 -14.97 -27.42
C LEU A 258 -9.32 -13.80 -27.94
N THR A 259 -9.88 -12.60 -27.90
CA THR A 259 -9.18 -11.36 -28.26
C THR A 259 -9.25 -10.35 -27.12
N TRP A 260 -8.23 -9.50 -27.04
CA TRP A 260 -8.07 -8.53 -25.95
C TRP A 260 -7.79 -7.15 -26.52
N ALA A 261 -8.41 -6.15 -25.95
CA ALA A 261 -8.17 -4.74 -26.25
C ALA A 261 -7.60 -4.02 -25.02
N LEU A 262 -6.78 -3.02 -25.27
CA LEU A 262 -6.40 -2.02 -24.28
C LEU A 262 -7.58 -1.06 -24.11
N GLY A 263 -8.09 -0.96 -22.88
CA GLY A 263 -9.15 -0.06 -22.49
C GLY A 263 -8.63 1.19 -21.79
N ALA A 264 -9.17 1.45 -20.59
CA ALA A 264 -8.81 2.61 -19.77
C ALA A 264 -7.30 2.71 -19.52
N THR A 265 -6.77 3.92 -19.57
CA THR A 265 -5.38 4.23 -19.23
C THR A 265 -5.30 5.54 -18.42
N THR A 266 -4.29 5.68 -17.57
CA THR A 266 -4.05 6.92 -16.82
C THR A 266 -3.34 7.99 -17.64
N SER A 267 -3.16 7.82 -18.93
CA SER A 267 -2.50 8.82 -19.79
C SER A 267 -3.13 10.21 -19.60
N GLY A 268 -2.36 11.14 -19.09
CA GLY A 268 -2.82 12.50 -18.78
C GLY A 268 -3.62 12.66 -17.48
N LEU A 269 -3.84 11.58 -16.71
CA LEU A 269 -4.62 11.59 -15.45
C LEU A 269 -3.77 11.43 -14.19
N ASN A 270 -2.45 11.30 -14.32
CA ASN A 270 -1.57 11.16 -13.15
C ASN A 270 -1.47 12.47 -12.38
N THR A 271 -1.53 12.38 -11.07
CA THR A 271 -1.25 13.50 -10.17
C THR A 271 0.17 13.39 -9.59
N PRO A 272 0.75 14.45 -9.07
CA PRO A 272 2.09 14.41 -8.46
C PRO A 272 2.22 13.46 -7.26
N THR A 273 1.10 12.98 -6.71
CA THR A 273 1.06 12.16 -5.48
C THR A 273 0.42 10.78 -5.69
N ALA A 274 -0.15 10.50 -6.86
CA ALA A 274 -0.82 9.24 -7.18
C ALA A 274 -0.07 8.51 -8.29
N PHE A 275 0.52 7.37 -7.95
CA PHE A 275 1.28 6.50 -8.85
C PHE A 275 0.66 5.10 -8.82
N PRO A 276 -0.50 4.91 -9.50
CA PRO A 276 -1.21 3.64 -9.46
C PRO A 276 -0.40 2.54 -10.15
N ALA A 277 -0.25 1.42 -9.46
CA ALA A 277 0.37 0.20 -9.95
C ALA A 277 -0.31 -1.01 -9.28
N GLU A 278 -0.13 -2.20 -9.85
CA GLU A 278 -0.64 -3.45 -9.29
C GLU A 278 -2.12 -3.32 -8.87
N LEU A 279 -2.98 -3.35 -9.87
CA LEU A 279 -4.40 -3.07 -9.72
C LEU A 279 -5.22 -4.31 -9.42
N THR A 280 -6.33 -4.13 -8.73
CA THR A 280 -7.42 -5.10 -8.56
C THR A 280 -8.75 -4.41 -8.85
N VAL A 281 -9.73 -5.15 -9.32
CA VAL A 281 -11.02 -4.62 -9.78
C VAL A 281 -12.20 -5.40 -9.20
N ALA A 282 -13.33 -4.72 -9.08
CA ALA A 282 -14.63 -5.35 -8.80
C ALA A 282 -15.71 -4.58 -9.56
N GLU A 283 -16.74 -5.26 -10.03
CA GLU A 283 -17.90 -4.59 -10.61
C GLU A 283 -18.85 -4.13 -9.49
N THR A 284 -19.33 -2.89 -9.56
CA THR A 284 -20.36 -2.38 -8.66
C THR A 284 -21.75 -2.80 -9.11
N THR A 285 -22.75 -2.74 -8.23
CA THR A 285 -24.15 -3.08 -8.59
C THR A 285 -24.77 -2.08 -9.57
N ASP A 286 -24.18 -0.91 -9.73
CA ASP A 286 -24.55 0.07 -10.76
C ASP A 286 -23.97 -0.27 -12.15
N GLY A 287 -23.10 -1.28 -12.24
CA GLY A 287 -22.42 -1.72 -13.47
C GLY A 287 -21.11 -0.99 -13.78
N ASP A 288 -20.62 -0.17 -12.87
CA ASP A 288 -19.31 0.46 -12.97
C ASP A 288 -18.20 -0.52 -12.55
N VAL A 289 -17.02 -0.37 -13.11
CA VAL A 289 -15.82 -1.09 -12.66
C VAL A 289 -15.11 -0.25 -11.60
N TYR A 290 -15.19 -0.66 -10.34
CA TYR A 290 -14.40 -0.10 -9.25
C TYR A 290 -12.95 -0.61 -9.36
N VAL A 291 -12.00 0.30 -9.37
CA VAL A 291 -10.58 0.01 -9.53
C VAL A 291 -9.82 0.47 -8.30
N ASN A 292 -9.10 -0.45 -7.68
CA ASN A 292 -8.27 -0.18 -6.53
C ASN A 292 -6.83 -0.53 -6.85
N ALA A 293 -5.91 0.38 -6.61
CA ALA A 293 -4.50 0.27 -7.00
C ALA A 293 -3.56 0.43 -5.79
N ARG A 294 -2.43 -0.24 -5.83
CA ARG A 294 -1.30 0.10 -4.99
C ARG A 294 -0.77 1.47 -5.40
N ASN A 295 -0.48 2.36 -4.44
CA ASN A 295 0.33 3.52 -4.68
C ASN A 295 1.82 3.09 -4.68
N SER A 296 2.47 3.07 -5.85
CA SER A 296 3.82 2.50 -6.00
C SER A 296 4.94 3.43 -5.56
N GLU A 297 4.65 4.72 -5.39
CA GLU A 297 5.63 5.69 -4.87
C GLU A 297 5.20 6.31 -3.53
N PRO A 298 5.14 5.51 -2.45
CA PRO A 298 5.04 6.09 -1.12
C PRO A 298 6.30 6.88 -0.75
N THR A 299 7.34 6.81 -1.56
CA THR A 299 8.60 7.54 -1.42
C THR A 299 8.49 9.02 -1.76
N ARG A 300 7.46 9.42 -2.50
CA ARG A 300 7.07 10.82 -2.59
C ARG A 300 6.07 11.11 -1.49
N CYS A 301 6.53 10.97 -0.24
CA CYS A 301 5.95 11.55 0.96
C CYS A 301 4.42 11.70 0.92
N GLY A 302 3.74 10.61 0.75
CA GLY A 302 2.28 10.56 0.83
C GLY A 302 1.85 10.31 2.27
N THR A 303 0.69 10.72 2.58
CA THR A 303 -0.02 10.74 3.86
C THR A 303 -0.30 9.36 4.49
N GLY A 304 0.41 8.30 4.08
CA GLY A 304 0.13 6.92 4.47
C GLY A 304 -0.97 6.27 3.63
N GLU A 305 -1.37 6.91 2.56
CA GLU A 305 -2.39 6.46 1.62
C GLU A 305 -1.74 5.51 0.62
N HIS A 306 -1.72 4.23 0.97
CA HIS A 306 -1.07 3.20 0.17
C HIS A 306 -2.00 2.58 -0.88
N ARG A 307 -3.29 2.92 -0.83
CA ARG A 307 -4.29 2.50 -1.82
C ARG A 307 -4.87 3.71 -2.52
N LEU A 308 -5.05 3.57 -3.82
CA LEU A 308 -5.68 4.53 -4.70
C LEU A 308 -6.91 3.91 -5.33
N GLU A 309 -7.87 4.75 -5.70
CA GLU A 309 -9.10 4.31 -6.35
C GLU A 309 -9.53 5.23 -7.49
N THR A 310 -10.23 4.65 -8.44
CA THR A 310 -11.02 5.30 -9.47
C THR A 310 -12.13 4.35 -9.93
N THR A 311 -12.96 4.77 -10.88
CA THR A 311 -13.98 3.94 -11.51
C THR A 311 -13.92 4.04 -13.04
N SER A 312 -14.58 3.10 -13.70
CA SER A 312 -14.88 3.14 -15.12
C SER A 312 -16.36 2.86 -15.30
N ALA A 313 -17.08 3.78 -15.93
CA ALA A 313 -18.53 3.68 -16.17
C ALA A 313 -18.90 3.13 -17.56
N ASP A 314 -17.91 2.77 -18.35
CA ASP A 314 -18.04 2.30 -19.73
C ASP A 314 -17.47 0.88 -19.95
N GLY A 315 -17.54 0.07 -18.87
CA GLY A 315 -17.07 -1.31 -18.92
C GLY A 315 -15.57 -1.44 -19.13
N GLY A 316 -14.78 -0.54 -18.56
CA GLY A 316 -13.32 -0.60 -18.60
C GLY A 316 -12.68 0.10 -19.80
N ALA A 317 -13.43 0.84 -20.61
CA ALA A 317 -12.88 1.52 -21.78
C ALA A 317 -12.16 2.84 -21.43
N SER A 318 -12.63 3.56 -20.38
CA SER A 318 -11.95 4.75 -19.85
C SER A 318 -12.11 4.88 -18.33
N PHE A 319 -11.19 5.59 -17.66
CA PHE A 319 -11.36 5.97 -16.26
C PHE A 319 -12.19 7.25 -16.15
N THR A 320 -13.09 7.30 -15.17
CA THR A 320 -13.98 8.45 -14.95
C THR A 320 -13.26 9.66 -14.37
N ALA A 321 -12.18 9.44 -13.61
CA ALA A 321 -11.42 10.47 -12.91
C ALA A 321 -9.97 10.04 -12.66
N PRO A 322 -9.07 10.97 -12.31
CA PRO A 322 -7.76 10.64 -11.74
C PRO A 322 -7.88 9.76 -10.50
N PHE A 323 -6.87 8.92 -10.28
CA PHE A 323 -6.78 8.12 -9.05
C PHE A 323 -6.66 9.01 -7.83
N THR A 324 -7.45 8.69 -6.81
CA THR A 324 -7.48 9.36 -5.51
C THR A 324 -7.24 8.35 -4.37
N PRO A 325 -6.72 8.80 -3.21
CA PRO A 325 -6.53 7.93 -2.07
C PRO A 325 -7.82 7.34 -1.54
N VAL A 326 -7.79 6.05 -1.19
CA VAL A 326 -8.94 5.35 -0.58
C VAL A 326 -9.05 5.69 0.89
N ALA A 327 -10.21 6.19 1.30
CA ALA A 327 -10.48 6.47 2.70
C ALA A 327 -10.62 5.19 3.54
N ASN A 328 -9.96 5.15 4.70
CA ASN A 328 -10.05 4.07 5.70
C ASN A 328 -9.60 2.67 5.24
N LEU A 329 -8.90 2.55 4.11
CA LEU A 329 -8.28 1.30 3.68
C LEU A 329 -6.77 1.33 3.93
N ASP A 330 -6.41 1.43 5.20
CA ASP A 330 -5.01 1.41 5.62
C ASP A 330 -4.39 0.03 5.37
N THR A 331 -3.33 -0.03 4.58
CA THR A 331 -2.58 -1.25 4.25
C THR A 331 -1.12 -0.91 3.97
N SER A 332 -0.23 -1.88 4.02
CA SER A 332 1.14 -1.69 3.50
C SER A 332 1.11 -1.50 1.98
N PRO A 333 2.10 -0.78 1.38
CA PRO A 333 2.17 -0.58 -0.06
C PRO A 333 2.54 -1.89 -0.76
N THR A 334 1.51 -2.67 -1.09
CA THR A 334 1.62 -3.98 -1.74
C THR A 334 0.36 -4.24 -2.58
N PHE A 335 0.41 -5.23 -3.44
CA PHE A 335 -0.80 -5.73 -4.07
C PHE A 335 -1.78 -6.26 -3.02
N GLY A 336 -3.07 -6.08 -3.26
CA GLY A 336 -4.17 -6.63 -2.49
C GLY A 336 -5.33 -6.95 -3.42
N SER A 337 -6.21 -7.85 -3.03
CA SER A 337 -7.27 -8.38 -3.89
C SER A 337 -8.64 -7.87 -3.46
N LEU A 338 -9.45 -7.48 -4.44
CA LEU A 338 -10.88 -7.24 -4.30
C LEU A 338 -11.68 -8.49 -4.66
N LEU A 339 -12.78 -8.72 -3.99
CA LEU A 339 -13.74 -9.76 -4.33
C LEU A 339 -15.17 -9.27 -4.02
N ARG A 340 -16.10 -9.40 -4.96
CA ARG A 340 -17.53 -9.26 -4.67
C ARG A 340 -18.02 -10.52 -3.97
N LEU A 341 -18.44 -10.37 -2.71
CA LEU A 341 -19.00 -11.48 -1.94
C LEU A 341 -20.51 -11.60 -2.16
N HIS A 342 -21.22 -10.48 -2.11
CA HIS A 342 -22.68 -10.44 -2.25
C HIS A 342 -23.13 -9.26 -3.09
N ALA A 343 -24.25 -9.48 -3.78
CA ALA A 343 -25.03 -8.43 -4.42
C ALA A 343 -26.53 -8.70 -4.20
N ARG A 344 -27.25 -7.70 -3.71
CA ARG A 344 -28.65 -7.86 -3.31
C ARG A 344 -29.56 -8.38 -4.42
N ASP A 345 -29.30 -7.99 -5.64
CA ASP A 345 -30.04 -8.41 -6.83
C ASP A 345 -29.66 -9.79 -7.36
N LEU A 346 -28.52 -10.34 -6.94
CA LEU A 346 -28.06 -11.69 -7.34
C LEU A 346 -28.42 -12.76 -6.29
N ASP A 347 -28.22 -12.47 -5.00
CA ASP A 347 -28.37 -13.48 -3.94
C ASP A 347 -29.28 -13.04 -2.78
N GLY A 348 -29.86 -11.82 -2.85
CA GLY A 348 -30.77 -11.28 -1.84
C GLY A 348 -30.08 -10.77 -0.56
N LYS A 349 -28.76 -10.89 -0.46
CA LYS A 349 -27.97 -10.41 0.69
C LYS A 349 -27.55 -8.95 0.50
N PRO A 350 -27.21 -8.23 1.58
CA PRO A 350 -26.64 -6.89 1.45
C PRO A 350 -25.38 -6.88 0.59
N ASP A 351 -25.25 -5.85 -0.26
CA ASP A 351 -24.10 -5.66 -1.10
C ASP A 351 -22.81 -5.66 -0.26
N ARG A 352 -21.80 -6.42 -0.70
CA ARG A 352 -20.57 -6.56 0.05
C ARG A 352 -19.37 -6.80 -0.86
N LEU A 353 -18.41 -5.89 -0.82
CA LEU A 353 -17.07 -6.08 -1.36
C LEU A 353 -16.11 -6.47 -0.25
N LEU A 354 -15.17 -7.32 -0.57
CA LEU A 354 -14.04 -7.70 0.29
C LEU A 354 -12.74 -7.16 -0.29
N PHE A 355 -11.82 -6.79 0.60
CA PHE A 355 -10.43 -6.48 0.25
C PHE A 355 -9.49 -7.25 1.16
N SER A 356 -8.51 -7.94 0.58
CA SER A 356 -7.42 -8.60 1.33
C SER A 356 -6.10 -7.90 1.12
N GLY A 357 -5.33 -7.76 2.20
CA GLY A 357 -3.99 -7.17 2.17
C GLY A 357 -3.37 -7.07 3.55
N PRO A 358 -2.05 -6.79 3.65
CA PRO A 358 -1.39 -6.56 4.93
C PRO A 358 -1.98 -5.35 5.64
N SER A 359 -2.44 -5.52 6.87
CA SER A 359 -3.14 -4.48 7.64
C SER A 359 -2.22 -3.69 8.55
N ARG A 360 -0.98 -4.14 8.75
CA ARG A 360 -0.01 -3.39 9.53
C ARG A 360 0.51 -2.21 8.72
N LEU A 361 0.33 -1.03 9.28
CA LEU A 361 0.92 0.18 8.70
C LEU A 361 2.40 0.19 9.02
N GLY A 362 3.23 0.40 8.02
CA GLY A 362 4.67 0.48 8.16
C GLY A 362 5.30 1.21 7.00
N SER A 363 6.62 1.34 7.05
CA SER A 363 7.38 1.84 5.92
C SER A 363 7.29 0.87 4.73
N ASN A 364 7.67 1.33 3.56
CA ASN A 364 7.68 0.52 2.33
C ASN A 364 8.71 -0.64 2.35
N THR A 365 9.08 -1.13 3.54
CA THR A 365 10.00 -2.26 3.66
C THR A 365 9.24 -3.58 3.64
N LEU A 366 9.89 -4.64 3.17
CA LEU A 366 9.35 -6.00 3.23
C LEU A 366 9.04 -6.46 4.67
N GLU A 367 9.71 -5.87 5.66
CA GLU A 367 9.50 -6.15 7.09
C GLU A 367 8.14 -5.70 7.60
N ASP A 368 7.59 -4.63 7.02
CA ASP A 368 6.32 -4.05 7.43
C ASP A 368 5.10 -4.74 6.81
N ARG A 369 5.31 -5.66 5.87
CA ARG A 369 4.24 -6.46 5.28
C ARG A 369 3.84 -7.59 6.23
N ARG A 370 2.91 -7.29 7.13
CA ARG A 370 2.43 -8.21 8.18
C ARG A 370 0.93 -8.12 8.35
N GLU A 371 0.39 -9.12 9.05
CA GLU A 371 -1.02 -9.11 9.48
C GLU A 371 -1.98 -9.07 8.29
N LEU A 372 -2.00 -10.16 7.49
CA LEU A 372 -2.99 -10.29 6.42
C LEU A 372 -4.39 -10.21 6.99
N ALA A 373 -5.17 -9.27 6.50
CA ALA A 373 -6.55 -9.09 6.92
C ALA A 373 -7.50 -8.98 5.73
N VAL A 374 -8.75 -9.40 5.95
CA VAL A 374 -9.87 -9.18 5.05
C VAL A 374 -10.78 -8.10 5.65
N ARG A 375 -11.08 -7.07 4.87
CA ARG A 375 -11.97 -5.96 5.21
C ARG A 375 -13.18 -5.94 4.30
N SER A 376 -14.27 -5.36 4.77
CA SER A 376 -15.53 -5.26 4.04
C SER A 376 -15.88 -3.81 3.73
N SER A 377 -16.45 -3.60 2.55
CA SER A 377 -17.24 -2.43 2.17
C SER A 377 -18.67 -2.86 1.88
N TYR A 378 -19.65 -2.05 2.29
CA TYR A 378 -21.09 -2.29 2.09
C TYR A 378 -21.73 -1.18 1.25
N ASP A 379 -20.92 -0.35 0.62
CA ASP A 379 -21.32 0.81 -0.17
C ASP A 379 -20.52 0.94 -1.46
N GLU A 380 -20.18 -0.21 -2.07
CA GLU A 380 -19.53 -0.30 -3.38
C GLU A 380 -18.11 0.30 -3.39
N GLY A 381 -17.37 0.10 -2.30
CA GLY A 381 -15.99 0.57 -2.18
C GLY A 381 -15.81 2.01 -1.71
N LYS A 382 -16.90 2.79 -1.58
CA LYS A 382 -16.86 4.21 -1.15
C LYS A 382 -16.30 4.36 0.26
N THR A 383 -16.61 3.42 1.15
CA THR A 383 -16.03 3.34 2.48
C THR A 383 -15.65 1.91 2.87
N TRP A 384 -14.59 1.76 3.65
CA TRP A 384 -14.09 0.48 4.13
C TRP A 384 -14.16 0.43 5.65
N ARG A 385 -14.58 -0.74 6.18
CA ARG A 385 -14.53 -0.96 7.62
C ARG A 385 -13.10 -0.92 8.12
N THR A 386 -12.85 -0.18 9.18
CA THR A 386 -11.53 -0.16 9.86
C THR A 386 -11.26 -1.46 10.59
N ALA A 387 -12.31 -2.10 11.11
CA ALA A 387 -12.27 -3.47 11.62
C ALA A 387 -12.28 -4.47 10.46
N GLY A 388 -11.64 -5.62 10.65
CA GLY A 388 -11.60 -6.70 9.68
C GLY A 388 -11.22 -8.02 10.32
N THR A 389 -11.07 -9.04 9.52
CA THR A 389 -10.72 -10.38 9.97
C THR A 389 -9.26 -10.65 9.73
N LEU A 390 -8.51 -10.92 10.77
CA LEU A 390 -7.10 -11.26 10.70
C LEU A 390 -6.95 -12.72 10.23
N VAL A 391 -6.44 -12.91 9.03
CA VAL A 391 -6.16 -14.24 8.45
C VAL A 391 -4.82 -14.78 8.93
N SER A 392 -3.80 -13.93 8.98
CA SER A 392 -2.45 -14.29 9.42
C SER A 392 -1.82 -13.14 10.20
N ALA A 393 -1.29 -13.43 11.38
CA ALA A 393 -0.60 -12.45 12.23
C ALA A 393 0.89 -12.29 11.88
N GLY A 394 1.43 -13.19 11.04
CA GLY A 394 2.83 -13.20 10.64
C GLY A 394 3.19 -12.23 9.52
N ARG A 395 4.41 -12.37 9.01
CA ARG A 395 4.81 -11.74 7.76
C ARG A 395 3.91 -12.24 6.63
N THR A 396 3.48 -11.34 5.79
CA THR A 396 2.64 -11.61 4.63
C THR A 396 3.08 -10.71 3.46
N GLY A 397 2.38 -10.78 2.35
CA GLY A 397 2.68 -9.98 1.18
C GLY A 397 1.44 -9.86 0.30
N TYR A 398 1.60 -10.20 -0.96
CA TYR A 398 0.50 -10.24 -1.91
C TYR A 398 -0.50 -11.32 -1.54
N SER A 399 -1.76 -11.09 -1.85
CA SER A 399 -2.84 -12.05 -1.60
C SER A 399 -3.89 -11.96 -2.69
N ASP A 400 -4.54 -13.09 -2.99
CA ASP A 400 -5.66 -13.14 -3.91
C ASP A 400 -6.82 -13.94 -3.33
N LEU A 401 -8.05 -13.43 -3.51
CA LEU A 401 -9.29 -13.97 -2.98
C LEU A 401 -10.10 -14.66 -4.07
N THR A 402 -10.83 -15.71 -3.72
CA THR A 402 -11.85 -16.31 -4.58
C THR A 402 -13.01 -16.87 -3.77
N LEU A 403 -14.16 -17.10 -4.42
CA LEU A 403 -15.26 -17.90 -3.88
C LEU A 403 -15.04 -19.34 -4.23
N LEU A 404 -15.26 -20.24 -3.27
CA LEU A 404 -15.25 -21.68 -3.47
C LEU A 404 -16.65 -22.18 -3.84
N PRO A 405 -16.77 -23.38 -4.45
CA PRO A 405 -18.06 -23.92 -4.88
C PRO A 405 -19.09 -24.09 -3.76
N ASP A 406 -18.64 -24.28 -2.53
CA ASP A 406 -19.50 -24.40 -1.34
C ASP A 406 -19.92 -23.04 -0.75
N GLY A 407 -19.54 -21.93 -1.39
CA GLY A 407 -19.80 -20.56 -0.93
C GLY A 407 -18.84 -20.08 0.16
N SER A 408 -17.84 -20.84 0.53
CA SER A 408 -16.78 -20.38 1.41
C SER A 408 -15.77 -19.51 0.65
N LEU A 409 -14.91 -18.82 1.41
CA LEU A 409 -13.87 -17.93 0.90
C LEU A 409 -12.53 -18.66 0.86
N GLY A 410 -11.83 -18.57 -0.25
CA GLY A 410 -10.43 -18.96 -0.39
C GLY A 410 -9.52 -17.75 -0.49
N VAL A 411 -8.37 -17.78 0.15
CA VAL A 411 -7.30 -16.79 0.01
C VAL A 411 -5.95 -17.46 -0.16
N LEU A 412 -5.25 -17.11 -1.24
CA LEU A 412 -3.86 -17.50 -1.48
C LEU A 412 -2.97 -16.30 -1.18
N TYR A 413 -1.97 -16.46 -0.32
CA TYR A 413 -1.16 -15.34 0.13
C TYR A 413 0.31 -15.69 0.37
N GLU A 414 1.18 -14.70 0.18
CA GLU A 414 2.59 -14.80 0.48
C GLU A 414 2.84 -14.85 1.99
N THR A 415 3.79 -15.68 2.41
CA THR A 415 4.25 -15.76 3.78
C THR A 415 5.76 -15.89 3.87
N ALA A 416 6.33 -15.52 5.00
CA ALA A 416 7.72 -15.82 5.31
C ALA A 416 7.83 -17.22 5.87
N GLY A 417 8.30 -18.16 5.03
CA GLY A 417 8.82 -19.44 5.50
C GLY A 417 10.31 -19.30 5.85
N THR A 418 11.12 -20.23 5.35
CA THR A 418 12.59 -20.18 5.44
C THR A 418 13.22 -19.07 4.59
N VAL A 419 12.44 -18.49 3.65
CA VAL A 419 12.80 -17.37 2.79
C VAL A 419 11.72 -16.30 2.94
N PRO A 420 12.06 -15.02 3.16
CA PRO A 420 11.08 -13.95 3.19
C PRO A 420 10.23 -13.93 1.90
N HIS A 421 8.90 -13.98 2.05
CA HIS A 421 7.93 -14.04 0.95
C HIS A 421 8.14 -15.18 -0.07
N GLY A 422 8.79 -16.27 0.36
CA GLY A 422 9.19 -17.34 -0.55
C GLY A 422 8.20 -18.50 -0.69
N SER A 423 7.09 -18.48 0.03
CA SER A 423 6.05 -19.52 -0.01
C SER A 423 4.66 -18.91 -0.12
N LEU A 424 3.73 -19.63 -0.70
CA LEU A 424 2.33 -19.26 -0.75
C LEU A 424 1.51 -20.21 0.12
N VAL A 425 0.67 -19.64 0.97
CA VAL A 425 -0.26 -20.35 1.85
C VAL A 425 -1.67 -20.12 1.33
N PHE A 426 -2.45 -21.19 1.30
CA PHE A 426 -3.88 -21.17 1.04
C PHE A 426 -4.66 -21.35 2.33
N ALA A 427 -5.66 -20.51 2.57
CA ALA A 427 -6.61 -20.65 3.67
C ALA A 427 -8.03 -20.57 3.13
N ALA A 428 -8.91 -21.43 3.65
CA ALA A 428 -10.34 -21.40 3.36
C ALA A 428 -11.14 -21.28 4.65
N PHE A 429 -12.17 -20.43 4.63
CA PHE A 429 -13.04 -20.13 5.77
C PHE A 429 -14.43 -19.69 5.30
N THR A 430 -15.43 -19.93 6.12
CA THR A 430 -16.78 -19.48 5.82
C THR A 430 -16.96 -18.00 6.10
N GLU A 431 -17.95 -17.36 5.45
CA GLU A 431 -18.35 -16.00 5.78
C GLU A 431 -18.67 -15.85 7.27
N LYS A 432 -19.38 -16.84 7.84
CA LYS A 432 -19.69 -16.86 9.27
C LYS A 432 -18.43 -16.82 10.14
N ASN A 433 -17.43 -17.66 9.85
CA ASN A 433 -16.18 -17.65 10.61
C ASN A 433 -15.45 -16.31 10.46
N MET A 434 -15.50 -15.71 9.26
CA MET A 434 -14.92 -14.39 9.00
C MET A 434 -15.60 -13.33 9.86
N ASP A 435 -16.94 -13.28 9.88
CA ASP A 435 -17.69 -12.27 10.62
C ASP A 435 -17.59 -12.43 12.14
N GLU A 436 -17.53 -13.67 12.64
CA GLU A 436 -17.30 -13.96 14.06
C GLU A 436 -15.89 -13.58 14.51
N ALA A 437 -14.91 -13.61 13.61
CA ALA A 437 -13.52 -13.28 13.87
C ALA A 437 -13.16 -11.81 13.59
N VAL A 438 -14.14 -10.95 13.23
CA VAL A 438 -13.89 -9.51 13.03
C VAL A 438 -13.31 -8.92 14.31
N THR A 439 -12.15 -8.33 14.18
CA THR A 439 -11.49 -7.58 15.26
C THR A 439 -11.24 -6.16 14.78
N GLU A 440 -11.13 -5.21 15.72
CA GLU A 440 -10.43 -3.97 15.40
C GLU A 440 -9.04 -4.39 14.92
N LEU A 441 -8.84 -4.32 13.61
CA LEU A 441 -7.51 -4.48 13.02
C LEU A 441 -6.69 -3.41 13.69
N ARG A 442 -5.73 -3.85 14.46
CA ARG A 442 -4.95 -2.98 15.31
C ARG A 442 -4.57 -1.73 14.52
N ARG A 443 -5.34 -0.64 14.74
CA ARG A 443 -4.63 0.63 14.75
C ARG A 443 -3.41 0.32 15.61
N PRO A 444 -2.21 0.68 15.17
CA PRO A 444 -1.01 0.28 15.86
C PRO A 444 -1.29 0.25 17.36
N ARG A 445 -0.95 -0.83 18.06
CA ARG A 445 -1.06 -0.85 19.52
C ARG A 445 -0.44 0.45 20.03
N THR A 446 -0.66 0.79 21.28
CA THR A 446 -0.03 1.93 21.97
C THR A 446 1.49 2.08 21.70
N THR A 447 2.14 1.10 21.11
CA THR A 447 3.51 1.13 20.56
C THR A 447 3.62 1.74 19.17
N ASP A 448 2.52 1.91 18.42
CA ASP A 448 2.47 2.52 17.08
C ASP A 448 1.56 3.77 17.07
N THR A 449 1.55 4.52 18.16
CA THR A 449 0.72 5.70 18.30
C THR A 449 1.19 6.79 17.34
N ARG A 450 0.27 7.30 16.53
CA ARG A 450 0.56 8.43 15.65
C ARG A 450 0.48 9.72 16.45
N VAL A 451 1.55 10.47 16.44
CA VAL A 451 1.54 11.85 16.94
C VAL A 451 1.21 12.76 15.76
N ARG A 452 0.04 13.37 15.79
CA ARG A 452 -0.36 14.32 14.74
C ARG A 452 -0.04 15.74 15.18
N PRO A 453 0.76 16.49 14.39
CA PRO A 453 0.96 17.91 14.65
C PRO A 453 -0.33 18.70 14.45
N PRO A 454 -0.59 19.74 15.23
CA PRO A 454 -1.67 20.67 14.94
C PRO A 454 -1.39 21.42 13.63
N GLY A 455 -2.35 21.46 12.73
CA GLY A 455 -2.37 22.40 11.59
C GLY A 455 -1.99 21.85 10.22
N GLU A 456 -1.29 20.71 10.10
CA GLU A 456 -0.93 20.12 8.79
C GLU A 456 -1.56 18.74 8.61
N PRO A 457 -2.45 18.53 7.65
CA PRO A 457 -2.90 17.18 7.28
C PRO A 457 -1.75 16.43 6.63
N GLY A 458 -1.22 15.39 7.28
CA GLY A 458 -0.26 14.47 6.66
C GLY A 458 1.06 14.24 7.39
N ASN A 459 1.50 15.15 8.25
CA ASN A 459 2.72 14.94 9.04
C ASN A 459 2.39 14.18 10.33
N HIS A 460 2.73 12.91 10.39
CA HIS A 460 2.59 12.09 11.59
C HIS A 460 3.85 11.27 11.83
N ALA A 461 4.14 10.99 13.09
CA ALA A 461 5.22 10.10 13.46
C ALA A 461 4.68 8.74 13.86
N LEU A 462 5.34 7.66 13.42
CA LEU A 462 5.14 6.31 13.89
C LEU A 462 6.03 6.09 15.10
N ILE A 463 5.46 5.53 16.17
CA ILE A 463 6.21 5.14 17.36
C ILE A 463 6.69 3.71 17.18
N HIS A 464 7.99 3.49 17.32
CA HIS A 464 8.61 2.18 17.30
C HIS A 464 9.11 1.81 18.70
N GLY A 465 9.23 0.51 18.96
CA GLY A 465 9.64 -0.02 20.25
C GLY A 465 8.53 0.08 21.29
N GLY A 466 8.87 0.53 22.45
CA GLY A 466 7.97 0.70 23.59
C GLY A 466 7.86 2.13 24.09
N ALA A 467 8.29 3.13 23.30
CA ALA A 467 8.33 4.53 23.71
C ALA A 467 7.01 4.98 24.35
N VAL A 468 7.06 5.49 25.55
CA VAL A 468 5.88 5.82 26.34
C VAL A 468 5.80 7.32 26.63
N LEU A 469 4.59 7.77 26.97
CA LEU A 469 4.39 9.15 27.43
C LEU A 469 4.77 9.26 28.90
N GLY A 470 5.83 9.99 29.15
CA GLY A 470 6.31 10.31 30.49
C GLY A 470 5.99 11.72 30.96
N ALA A 471 6.60 12.10 32.09
CA ALA A 471 6.45 13.42 32.67
C ALA A 471 7.26 14.50 31.91
N ARG A 472 6.78 15.67 31.80
CA ARG A 472 7.02 16.79 30.89
C ARG A 472 7.96 17.90 31.30
N HIS A 473 8.34 18.66 30.26
CA HIS A 473 8.60 20.11 30.42
C HIS A 473 7.27 20.91 30.47
N ARG A 474 6.33 20.64 29.59
CA ARG A 474 4.99 21.31 29.54
C ARG A 474 3.91 20.33 29.07
N GLY A 475 3.68 19.26 29.78
CA GLY A 475 2.67 18.32 29.43
C GLY A 475 3.11 16.88 29.42
N LYS A 476 3.06 16.13 28.30
CA LYS A 476 3.61 14.79 28.15
C LYS A 476 4.79 14.84 27.20
N ALA A 477 5.85 14.17 27.48
CA ALA A 477 7.02 13.99 26.66
C ALA A 477 7.15 12.51 26.29
N MET A 478 7.91 12.19 25.27
CA MET A 478 8.21 10.80 24.89
C MET A 478 9.44 10.33 25.65
N GLU A 479 9.30 9.23 26.37
CA GLU A 479 10.39 8.52 27.04
C GLU A 479 10.91 7.40 26.12
N PHE A 480 12.23 7.32 26.00
CA PHE A 480 12.97 6.37 25.19
C PHE A 480 13.91 5.60 26.09
N ASP A 481 13.89 4.27 26.03
CA ASP A 481 14.69 3.38 26.89
C ASP A 481 16.12 3.14 26.36
N GLY A 482 16.38 3.52 25.12
CA GLY A 482 17.66 3.31 24.44
C GLY A 482 17.88 1.90 23.91
N THR A 483 16.84 1.06 23.86
CA THR A 483 16.91 -0.33 23.41
C THR A 483 16.31 -0.52 22.01
N ASP A 484 15.07 -0.05 21.79
CA ASP A 484 14.37 -0.17 20.51
C ASP A 484 13.39 0.99 20.25
N ASP A 485 13.37 1.98 21.12
CA ASP A 485 12.44 3.11 21.09
C ASP A 485 12.89 4.20 20.15
N TYR A 486 12.02 4.60 19.23
CA TYR A 486 12.19 5.79 18.38
C TYR A 486 10.88 6.22 17.71
N LEU A 487 10.87 7.47 17.24
CA LEU A 487 9.83 7.96 16.36
C LEU A 487 10.36 8.03 14.93
N ARG A 488 9.53 7.63 13.99
CA ARG A 488 9.81 7.80 12.57
C ARG A 488 8.72 8.63 11.93
N LEU A 489 9.11 9.78 11.40
CA LEU A 489 8.24 10.55 10.55
C LEU A 489 8.30 10.00 9.15
N VAL A 490 7.16 9.57 8.67
CA VAL A 490 7.01 9.19 7.28
C VAL A 490 7.05 10.46 6.46
N CYS A 491 7.88 10.45 5.44
CA CYS A 491 8.19 11.56 4.57
C CYS A 491 6.94 12.37 4.16
N SER A 492 6.96 13.66 4.44
CA SER A 492 6.02 14.63 3.90
C SER A 492 6.74 15.61 2.99
N PRO A 493 6.18 16.00 1.85
CA PRO A 493 6.74 17.04 1.00
C PRO A 493 6.97 18.36 1.75
N SER A 494 6.14 18.65 2.75
CA SER A 494 6.26 19.85 3.58
C SER A 494 7.52 19.86 4.45
N LEU A 495 8.09 18.69 4.79
CA LEU A 495 9.30 18.56 5.58
C LEU A 495 10.60 18.68 4.77
N ARG A 496 10.51 18.79 3.46
CA ARG A 496 11.69 19.00 2.61
C ARG A 496 12.21 20.43 2.78
N VAL A 497 13.40 20.53 3.31
CA VAL A 497 14.09 21.83 3.49
C VAL A 497 14.92 22.22 2.26
N GLU A 498 15.28 21.24 1.41
CA GLU A 498 16.01 21.41 0.15
C GLU A 498 17.29 22.24 0.33
N ASP A 499 17.50 23.25 -0.50
CA ASP A 499 18.63 24.21 -0.43
C ASP A 499 18.31 25.47 0.41
N ARG A 500 17.12 25.51 1.02
CA ARG A 500 16.61 26.66 1.78
C ARG A 500 17.19 26.70 3.18
N ASP A 501 17.04 27.86 3.80
CA ASP A 501 17.28 28.01 5.21
C ASP A 501 16.23 27.25 6.01
N PHE A 502 16.63 26.73 7.15
CA PHE A 502 15.75 25.99 8.03
C PHE A 502 16.20 26.07 9.49
N THR A 503 15.28 25.78 10.39
CA THR A 503 15.55 25.66 11.81
C THR A 503 14.93 24.38 12.36
N VAL A 504 15.68 23.66 13.19
CA VAL A 504 15.22 22.49 13.94
C VAL A 504 15.35 22.79 15.43
N THR A 505 14.28 22.58 16.19
CA THR A 505 14.30 22.73 17.64
C THR A 505 13.80 21.46 18.33
N ALA A 506 14.29 21.19 19.52
CA ALA A 506 13.81 20.10 20.37
C ALA A 506 14.10 20.39 21.84
N TRP A 507 13.20 19.93 22.70
CA TRP A 507 13.50 19.76 24.11
C TRP A 507 14.01 18.35 24.34
N PHE A 508 15.09 18.22 25.11
CA PHE A 508 15.66 16.93 25.45
C PHE A 508 16.13 16.89 26.90
N ARG A 509 16.15 15.68 27.48
CA ARG A 509 16.64 15.41 28.83
C ARG A 509 17.25 14.01 28.86
N HIS A 510 18.48 13.90 29.33
CA HIS A 510 19.12 12.61 29.60
C HIS A 510 20.19 12.72 30.70
N SER A 511 20.57 11.56 31.22
CA SER A 511 21.67 11.44 32.21
C SER A 511 22.70 10.39 31.77
N ALA A 512 22.71 10.03 30.48
CA ALA A 512 23.69 9.09 29.95
C ALA A 512 25.08 9.69 29.98
N THR A 513 26.07 8.89 30.36
CA THR A 513 27.47 9.32 30.49
C THR A 513 28.34 8.79 29.35
N THR A 514 27.80 7.96 28.48
CA THR A 514 28.50 7.38 27.33
C THR A 514 27.54 7.18 26.16
N GLY A 515 28.10 7.02 24.96
CA GLY A 515 27.37 6.67 23.75
C GLY A 515 27.08 7.85 22.82
N THR A 516 26.34 7.59 21.77
CA THR A 516 25.80 8.60 20.88
C THR A 516 24.27 8.56 20.98
N LEU A 517 23.69 9.69 21.33
CA LEU A 517 22.26 9.85 21.60
C LEU A 517 21.63 10.73 20.53
N PRO A 518 21.06 10.17 19.46
CA PRO A 518 20.42 10.95 18.40
C PRO A 518 19.13 11.62 18.91
N ILE A 519 19.03 12.94 18.77
CA ILE A 519 17.82 13.69 19.09
C ILE A 519 16.92 13.75 17.87
N VAL A 520 17.44 14.23 16.74
CA VAL A 520 16.77 14.27 15.43
C VAL A 520 17.75 13.85 14.36
N TRP A 521 17.30 13.01 13.43
CA TRP A 521 18.10 12.57 12.31
C TRP A 521 17.26 12.44 11.04
N ALA A 522 17.59 13.24 10.04
CA ALA A 522 16.94 13.22 8.74
C ALA A 522 17.86 12.56 7.70
N TYR A 523 17.38 11.51 7.06
CA TYR A 523 18.10 10.78 6.01
C TYR A 523 17.20 10.44 4.84
N GLY A 524 17.81 10.31 3.64
CA GLY A 524 17.16 9.71 2.50
C GLY A 524 17.37 8.21 2.41
N THR A 525 16.63 7.56 1.50
CA THR A 525 16.80 6.15 1.20
C THR A 525 18.20 5.91 0.60
N PRO A 526 18.93 4.89 1.07
CA PRO A 526 20.23 4.57 0.48
C PRO A 526 20.04 4.05 -0.95
N GLY A 527 20.69 4.68 -1.88
CA GLY A 527 20.73 4.22 -3.26
C GLY A 527 22.12 4.43 -3.88
N THR A 528 22.89 5.34 -3.31
CA THR A 528 24.21 5.69 -3.87
C THR A 528 25.08 6.26 -2.75
N ASP A 529 26.00 5.46 -2.25
CA ASP A 529 27.05 5.76 -1.25
C ASP A 529 26.62 6.70 -0.10
N PRO A 530 25.88 6.17 0.87
CA PRO A 530 25.26 6.97 1.94
C PRO A 530 26.22 7.43 3.02
N LEU A 531 27.44 6.91 3.06
CA LEU A 531 28.36 7.12 4.18
C LEU A 531 29.34 8.28 3.98
N ARG A 532 29.46 8.82 2.78
CA ARG A 532 30.51 9.80 2.48
C ARG A 532 30.07 11.10 1.85
N LYS A 533 28.90 11.15 1.19
CA LYS A 533 28.38 12.34 0.51
C LYS A 533 26.86 12.27 0.50
N GLY A 534 26.21 12.43 1.63
CA GLY A 534 24.77 12.28 1.70
C GLY A 534 24.08 13.52 2.23
N ARG A 535 23.00 13.92 1.56
CA ARG A 535 22.11 14.97 2.01
C ARG A 535 21.42 14.54 3.30
N HIS A 536 21.71 15.22 4.40
CA HIS A 536 21.13 14.91 5.71
C HIS A 536 21.24 16.11 6.67
N PHE A 537 20.51 16.05 7.75
CA PHE A 537 20.82 16.81 8.95
C PHE A 537 20.61 15.97 10.21
N SER A 538 21.36 16.26 11.26
CA SER A 538 21.21 15.58 12.54
C SER A 538 21.59 16.47 13.71
N ILE A 539 20.97 16.17 14.87
CA ILE A 539 21.35 16.72 16.18
C ILE A 539 21.52 15.51 17.11
N ARG A 540 22.65 15.45 17.82
CA ARG A 540 22.96 14.36 18.73
C ARG A 540 23.82 14.79 19.91
N ALA A 541 23.63 14.18 21.07
CA ALA A 541 24.52 14.30 22.21
C ALA A 541 25.55 13.14 22.18
N GLU A 542 26.79 13.44 22.51
CA GLU A 542 27.90 12.48 22.57
C GLU A 542 28.60 12.57 23.93
N PRO A 543 27.94 12.10 25.02
CA PRO A 543 28.53 12.07 26.36
C PRO A 543 29.71 11.08 26.41
N GLY A 544 30.79 11.45 27.09
CA GLY A 544 31.98 10.63 27.30
C GLY A 544 33.02 10.67 26.17
N ALA A 545 32.65 11.02 24.96
CA ALA A 545 33.56 11.19 23.82
C ALA A 545 33.83 12.68 23.56
N GLY A 546 34.40 13.37 24.57
CA GLY A 546 34.65 14.83 24.51
C GLY A 546 33.48 15.68 25.00
N ASP A 547 32.43 15.08 25.56
CA ASP A 547 31.25 15.76 26.12
C ASP A 547 30.71 16.87 25.22
N VAL A 548 30.19 16.50 24.05
CA VAL A 548 29.73 17.47 23.07
C VAL A 548 28.27 17.23 22.67
N LEU A 549 27.54 18.31 22.42
CA LEU A 549 26.34 18.33 21.59
C LEU A 549 26.74 18.70 20.17
N ARG A 550 26.38 17.87 19.22
CA ARG A 550 26.81 17.99 17.82
C ARG A 550 25.62 18.07 16.87
N ALA A 551 25.70 18.97 15.90
CA ALA A 551 24.83 18.96 14.74
C ALA A 551 25.64 18.83 13.46
N THR A 552 25.10 18.08 12.51
CA THR A 552 25.72 17.85 11.20
C THR A 552 24.72 18.18 10.12
N VAL A 553 25.17 18.89 9.09
CA VAL A 553 24.40 19.13 7.86
C VAL A 553 25.24 18.66 6.68
N GLY A 554 24.71 17.69 5.94
CA GLY A 554 25.34 17.11 4.76
C GLY A 554 24.66 17.54 3.47
N THR A 555 25.48 17.79 2.45
CA THR A 555 25.09 18.08 1.08
C THR A 555 25.87 17.19 0.13
N ASP A 556 25.60 17.24 -1.17
CA ASP A 556 26.33 16.46 -2.18
C ASP A 556 27.81 16.80 -2.26
N ILE A 557 28.22 17.97 -1.76
CA ILE A 557 29.61 18.43 -1.77
C ILE A 557 30.35 18.23 -0.45
N GLY A 558 29.68 17.68 0.56
CA GLY A 558 30.29 17.33 1.84
C GLY A 558 29.42 17.67 3.04
N SER A 559 29.91 17.31 4.23
CA SER A 559 29.23 17.57 5.50
C SER A 559 29.94 18.66 6.29
N THR A 560 29.15 19.45 7.02
CA THR A 560 29.64 20.46 7.96
C THR A 560 29.09 20.13 9.34
N GLU A 561 29.97 20.14 10.32
CA GLU A 561 29.62 19.92 11.72
C GLU A 561 29.77 21.20 12.54
N VAL A 562 28.87 21.37 13.49
CA VAL A 562 28.94 22.39 14.52
C VAL A 562 28.76 21.72 15.88
N THR A 563 29.59 22.09 16.86
CA THR A 563 29.63 21.44 18.17
C THR A 563 29.57 22.46 19.30
N LEU A 564 28.87 22.10 20.36
CA LEU A 564 28.93 22.77 21.67
C LEU A 564 29.70 21.89 22.65
N PRO A 565 30.58 22.45 23.49
CA PRO A 565 31.48 21.69 24.36
C PRO A 565 30.77 21.23 25.65
N SER A 566 29.61 20.60 25.53
CA SER A 566 28.86 19.97 26.61
C SER A 566 27.86 19.01 26.05
N SER A 567 27.68 17.83 26.68
CA SER A 567 26.67 16.85 26.29
C SER A 567 25.30 17.14 26.91
N TYR A 568 25.20 18.06 27.87
CA TYR A 568 23.95 18.40 28.58
C TYR A 568 23.30 17.18 29.23
N ASN A 569 24.08 16.35 29.94
CA ASN A 569 23.68 15.06 30.51
C ASN A 569 23.38 15.12 32.03
N ASP A 570 23.01 16.29 32.53
CA ASP A 570 22.74 16.57 33.94
C ASP A 570 21.36 16.12 34.43
N GLY A 571 20.54 15.51 33.55
CA GLY A 571 19.19 15.06 33.87
C GLY A 571 18.15 16.17 33.92
N THR A 572 18.51 17.40 33.51
CA THR A 572 17.56 18.52 33.38
C THR A 572 17.10 18.71 31.96
N TRP A 573 16.05 19.50 31.76
CA TRP A 573 15.54 19.80 30.43
C TRP A 573 16.35 20.91 29.75
N HIS A 574 16.78 20.62 28.52
CA HIS A 574 17.50 21.57 27.65
C HIS A 574 16.74 21.74 26.33
N HIS A 575 16.80 22.97 25.81
CA HIS A 575 16.22 23.31 24.51
C HIS A 575 17.31 23.56 23.48
N VAL A 576 17.44 22.69 22.51
CA VAL A 576 18.40 22.80 21.40
C VAL A 576 17.77 23.48 20.19
N VAL A 577 18.57 24.32 19.52
CA VAL A 577 18.22 25.00 18.27
C VAL A 577 19.37 24.84 17.27
N LEU A 578 19.09 24.19 16.13
CA LEU A 578 19.97 24.17 14.97
C LEU A 578 19.36 25.06 13.89
N THR A 579 20.10 26.05 13.41
CA THR A 579 19.68 26.95 12.33
C THR A 579 20.69 26.91 11.20
N ARG A 580 20.19 26.75 9.96
CA ARG A 580 20.91 27.06 8.74
C ARG A 580 20.43 28.43 8.23
N ASP A 581 21.39 29.35 8.02
CA ASP A 581 21.18 30.66 7.45
C ASP A 581 22.22 30.86 6.33
N GLY A 582 21.80 30.67 5.09
CA GLY A 582 22.68 30.58 3.92
C GLY A 582 23.72 29.48 4.07
N LEU A 583 24.98 29.85 4.21
CA LEU A 583 26.08 28.93 4.44
C LEU A 583 26.48 28.82 5.93
N THR A 584 25.82 29.52 6.82
CA THR A 584 26.15 29.50 8.24
C THR A 584 25.25 28.54 8.98
N LEU A 585 25.85 27.58 9.69
CA LEU A 585 25.17 26.75 10.68
C LEU A 585 25.36 27.37 12.06
N ARG A 586 24.29 27.43 12.86
CA ARG A 586 24.29 27.84 14.25
C ARG A 586 23.67 26.77 15.12
N LEU A 587 24.36 26.41 16.19
CA LEU A 587 23.85 25.48 17.19
C LEU A 587 23.84 26.19 18.54
N ALA A 588 22.68 26.27 19.17
CA ALA A 588 22.49 26.91 20.47
C ALA A 588 21.71 26.00 21.42
N VAL A 589 21.97 26.13 22.72
CA VAL A 589 21.19 25.47 23.77
C VAL A 589 20.77 26.52 24.78
N ASP A 590 19.52 26.40 25.23
CA ASP A 590 18.90 27.23 26.29
C ASP A 590 18.90 28.73 26.06
N GLY A 591 19.11 29.18 24.84
CA GLY A 591 19.23 30.60 24.47
C GLY A 591 20.62 31.18 24.75
N GLY A 592 21.60 30.30 25.02
CA GLY A 592 23.01 30.69 25.13
C GLY A 592 23.62 31.10 23.78
N PRO A 593 24.85 31.59 23.76
CA PRO A 593 25.53 31.99 22.54
C PRO A 593 25.70 30.81 21.61
N PRO A 594 25.39 30.96 20.30
CA PRO A 594 25.50 29.86 19.36
C PRO A 594 26.94 29.54 18.99
N ALA A 595 27.27 28.24 18.91
CA ALA A 595 28.41 27.80 18.13
C ALA A 595 28.07 27.94 16.64
N THR A 596 29.07 28.25 15.82
CA THR A 596 28.89 28.49 14.39
C THR A 596 29.88 27.68 13.56
N ALA A 597 29.44 27.26 12.37
CA ALA A 597 30.28 26.63 11.34
C ALA A 597 29.85 27.11 9.95
N THR A 598 30.80 27.16 9.02
CA THR A 598 30.52 27.59 7.64
C THR A 598 30.47 26.40 6.72
N MET A 599 29.36 26.20 6.01
CA MET A 599 29.18 25.18 5.00
C MET A 599 30.03 25.48 3.77
N ARG A 600 30.45 24.43 3.06
CA ARG A 600 31.12 24.59 1.79
C ARG A 600 30.18 25.21 0.76
N ARG A 601 30.69 26.14 -0.03
CA ARG A 601 29.96 26.72 -1.15
C ARG A 601 30.07 25.82 -2.36
N GLY A 602 28.95 25.39 -2.91
CA GLY A 602 28.89 24.67 -4.17
C GLY A 602 28.95 25.59 -5.38
N THR A 603 29.06 25.00 -6.56
CA THR A 603 29.08 25.71 -7.84
C THR A 603 27.68 25.92 -8.43
N SER A 604 26.68 25.19 -7.92
CA SER A 604 25.27 25.28 -8.30
C SER A 604 24.36 25.37 -7.07
N ALA A 605 23.12 25.83 -7.24
CA ALA A 605 22.10 25.85 -6.20
C ALA A 605 21.80 24.43 -5.68
N ALA A 606 21.86 23.41 -6.55
CA ALA A 606 21.66 22.01 -6.19
C ALA A 606 22.72 21.50 -5.19
N ASP A 607 23.93 22.07 -5.20
CA ASP A 607 25.02 21.66 -4.31
C ASP A 607 24.75 21.99 -2.83
N GLY A 608 23.85 22.94 -2.57
CA GLY A 608 23.41 23.31 -1.22
C GLY A 608 22.24 22.49 -0.68
N ASN A 609 21.68 21.57 -1.47
CA ASN A 609 20.50 20.82 -1.12
C ASN A 609 20.82 19.79 -0.02
N VAL A 610 20.01 19.84 1.06
CA VAL A 610 20.11 18.97 2.24
C VAL A 610 19.09 17.83 2.20
N THR A 611 18.05 17.98 1.37
CA THR A 611 17.01 16.95 1.25
C THR A 611 17.48 15.85 0.31
N PRO A 612 17.54 14.61 0.77
CA PRO A 612 17.91 13.47 -0.08
C PRO A 612 16.99 13.33 -1.31
N ALA A 613 17.57 12.87 -2.41
CA ALA A 613 16.78 12.42 -3.54
C ALA A 613 16.11 11.09 -3.18
N GLY A 614 14.79 10.98 -3.36
CA GLY A 614 14.04 9.78 -3.03
C GLY A 614 13.30 9.85 -1.69
N ALA A 615 13.12 8.70 -1.04
CA ALA A 615 12.42 8.64 0.25
C ALA A 615 13.23 9.36 1.33
N PHE A 616 12.55 10.26 2.01
CA PHE A 616 13.10 11.09 3.06
C PHE A 616 12.45 10.71 4.39
N ASN A 617 13.25 10.21 5.33
CA ASN A 617 12.80 9.82 6.64
C ASN A 617 13.44 10.71 7.71
N ILE A 618 12.64 11.15 8.68
CA ILE A 618 13.13 11.80 9.88
C ILE A 618 12.91 10.86 11.04
N HIS A 619 13.98 10.57 11.78
CA HIS A 619 13.92 9.81 13.02
C HIS A 619 14.11 10.78 14.20
N VAL A 620 13.31 10.58 15.24
CA VAL A 620 13.45 11.25 16.51
C VAL A 620 13.79 10.18 17.54
N GLY A 621 14.88 10.34 18.25
CA GLY A 621 15.39 9.35 19.18
C GLY A 621 16.23 8.22 18.56
N ALA A 622 16.50 8.25 17.26
CA ALA A 622 17.33 7.22 16.63
C ALA A 622 18.19 7.74 15.47
N ARG A 623 19.30 7.06 15.24
CA ARG A 623 20.04 7.10 13.99
C ARG A 623 19.71 5.87 13.17
N PRO A 624 19.20 6.00 11.93
CA PRO A 624 18.98 4.86 11.06
C PRO A 624 20.30 4.14 10.73
N ASP A 625 20.27 2.81 10.70
CA ASP A 625 21.39 2.00 10.28
C ASP A 625 21.39 1.80 8.76
N PHE A 626 22.55 1.86 8.13
CA PHE A 626 22.71 1.74 6.69
C PHE A 626 23.96 0.91 6.36
N PRO A 627 24.01 0.21 5.19
CA PRO A 627 22.99 -0.05 4.16
C PRO A 627 22.44 -1.49 4.17
N ASP A 628 22.83 -2.36 5.11
CA ASP A 628 22.66 -3.80 5.00
C ASP A 628 21.66 -4.42 5.99
N GLN A 629 20.98 -3.61 6.80
CA GLN A 629 19.97 -4.09 7.73
C GLN A 629 18.59 -3.54 7.35
N PRO A 630 17.60 -4.40 7.13
CA PRO A 630 16.24 -3.97 6.91
C PRO A 630 15.69 -3.35 8.22
N ALA A 631 15.42 -2.06 8.19
CA ALA A 631 14.83 -1.29 9.28
C ALA A 631 15.63 -1.25 10.61
N GLY A 632 16.94 -1.45 10.57
CA GLY A 632 17.80 -1.30 11.74
C GLY A 632 18.02 0.16 12.13
N VAL A 633 18.16 0.40 13.42
CA VAL A 633 18.67 1.65 13.99
C VAL A 633 19.99 1.34 14.68
N ALA A 634 21.03 2.12 14.36
CA ALA A 634 22.38 1.87 14.89
C ALA A 634 22.60 2.48 16.27
N GLN A 635 21.87 3.53 16.58
CA GLN A 635 22.02 4.30 17.81
C GLN A 635 20.64 4.78 18.26
N LEU A 636 20.38 4.67 19.55
CA LEU A 636 19.11 5.00 20.15
C LEU A 636 19.28 6.02 21.27
N PHE A 637 18.32 6.91 21.37
CA PHE A 637 18.25 7.88 22.44
C PHE A 637 17.80 7.20 23.74
N ARG A 638 18.46 7.53 24.84
CA ARG A 638 18.06 7.11 26.18
C ARG A 638 17.75 8.34 27.01
N GLY A 639 16.46 8.56 27.27
CA GLY A 639 16.01 9.76 27.97
C GLY A 639 14.64 10.22 27.49
N THR A 640 14.38 11.51 27.54
CA THR A 640 13.08 12.08 27.24
C THR A 640 13.23 13.20 26.19
N LEU A 641 12.36 13.18 25.18
CA LEU A 641 12.28 14.24 24.15
C LEU A 641 10.90 14.87 24.15
N ASP A 642 10.83 16.19 23.83
CA ASP A 642 9.59 16.93 23.74
C ASP A 642 9.70 18.05 22.69
N ASP A 643 8.54 18.48 22.19
CA ASP A 643 8.34 19.66 21.32
C ASP A 643 9.37 19.78 20.18
N VAL A 644 9.54 18.68 19.42
CA VAL A 644 10.41 18.67 18.25
C VAL A 644 9.73 19.43 17.12
N ARG A 645 10.39 20.47 16.59
CA ARG A 645 9.85 21.31 15.52
C ARG A 645 10.84 21.50 14.39
N ILE A 646 10.30 21.64 13.18
CA ILE A 646 11.06 21.98 11.97
C ILE A 646 10.37 23.16 11.29
N PHE A 647 11.16 24.20 11.03
CA PHE A 647 10.72 25.40 10.35
C PHE A 647 11.45 25.54 9.01
N ARG A 648 10.77 26.05 8.00
CA ARG A 648 11.44 26.67 6.86
C ARG A 648 11.85 28.08 7.27
N GLY A 649 13.09 28.43 6.97
CA GLY A 649 13.67 29.70 7.34
C GLY A 649 14.57 29.62 8.58
N ALA A 650 15.49 30.56 8.65
CA ALA A 650 16.40 30.76 9.77
C ALA A 650 15.70 31.61 10.86
N LEU A 651 15.29 30.96 11.95
CA LEU A 651 14.73 31.70 13.08
C LEU A 651 15.80 32.61 13.69
N THR A 652 15.39 33.82 14.02
CA THR A 652 16.19 34.75 14.84
C THR A 652 16.30 34.27 16.29
N ALA A 653 17.23 34.79 17.05
CA ALA A 653 17.38 34.46 18.48
C ALA A 653 16.10 34.75 19.28
N ASP A 654 15.39 35.83 18.97
CA ASP A 654 14.14 36.19 19.63
C ASP A 654 13.00 35.25 19.26
N GLU A 655 12.93 34.80 18.02
CA GLU A 655 11.95 33.81 17.59
C GLU A 655 12.24 32.44 18.23
N ALA A 656 13.50 32.02 18.27
CA ALA A 656 13.90 30.81 18.96
C ALA A 656 13.60 30.87 20.48
N ALA A 657 13.77 32.02 21.11
CA ALA A 657 13.38 32.21 22.50
C ALA A 657 11.86 32.15 22.70
N ARG A 658 11.07 32.67 21.75
CA ARG A 658 9.60 32.54 21.79
C ARG A 658 9.15 31.08 21.57
N VAL A 659 9.81 30.33 20.69
CA VAL A 659 9.60 28.88 20.53
C VAL A 659 9.88 28.16 21.85
N LYS A 660 11.05 28.39 22.45
CA LYS A 660 11.44 27.86 23.76
C LYS A 660 10.38 28.12 24.84
N ASN A 661 9.84 29.33 24.88
CA ASN A 661 8.85 29.73 25.86
C ASN A 661 7.40 29.30 25.55
N GLY A 662 7.17 28.70 24.37
CA GLY A 662 5.84 28.30 23.92
C GLY A 662 4.92 29.48 23.61
N SER A 663 5.48 30.67 23.42
CA SER A 663 4.76 31.92 23.14
C SER A 663 4.73 32.26 21.63
N LEU A 664 5.45 31.49 20.81
CA LEU A 664 5.33 31.57 19.37
C LEU A 664 4.13 30.70 18.97
N ASP A 665 2.98 31.33 18.90
CA ASP A 665 1.79 30.72 18.24
C ASP A 665 1.96 30.96 16.75
N VAL A 666 2.85 30.17 16.16
CA VAL A 666 3.14 30.28 14.74
C VAL A 666 2.11 29.45 13.98
N ALA A 667 0.95 30.00 13.75
CA ALA A 667 0.19 29.78 12.53
C ALA A 667 0.92 30.47 11.36
N THR A 668 2.24 30.34 11.29
CA THR A 668 3.01 30.89 10.17
C THR A 668 3.24 29.77 9.17
N ASP A 669 3.15 30.08 7.90
CA ASP A 669 3.43 29.21 6.75
C ASP A 669 4.81 28.53 6.79
N ASP A 670 5.61 28.83 7.79
CA ASP A 670 7.00 28.40 7.95
C ASP A 670 7.20 27.24 8.94
N GLU A 671 6.29 26.97 9.89
CA GLU A 671 6.37 25.77 10.73
C GLU A 671 5.88 24.54 9.95
N ARG A 672 6.76 23.57 9.73
CA ARG A 672 6.48 22.38 8.92
C ARG A 672 6.25 21.14 9.75
N LEU A 673 6.73 21.11 10.97
CA LEU A 673 6.56 20.02 11.90
C LEU A 673 6.51 20.56 13.32
N ARG A 674 5.55 20.07 14.09
CA ARG A 674 5.54 20.18 15.54
C ARG A 674 5.13 18.84 16.14
N LEU A 675 6.03 18.18 16.83
CA LEU A 675 5.74 17.01 17.64
C LEU A 675 5.65 17.43 19.11
N GLY A 676 4.50 17.99 19.47
CA GLY A 676 4.15 18.20 20.87
C GLY A 676 3.31 17.00 21.32
N PHE A 677 3.79 16.24 22.27
CA PHE A 677 3.19 14.97 22.70
C PHE A 677 1.97 15.14 23.62
N SER A 678 1.28 16.27 23.54
CA SER A 678 0.10 16.56 24.36
C SER A 678 -1.13 15.75 23.99
N THR A 679 -1.19 15.23 22.77
CA THR A 679 -2.29 14.42 22.25
C THR A 679 -1.74 13.24 21.48
N ILE A 680 -1.94 12.05 22.05
CA ILE A 680 -1.82 10.78 21.33
C ILE A 680 -3.24 10.31 21.04
N TRP A 681 -3.52 10.04 19.78
CA TRP A 681 -4.79 9.54 19.33
C TRP A 681 -4.68 8.05 19.01
#